data_9ca9cc4ae578bc910d44fcb739c56b74
#
_entry.id   9ca9cc4ae578bc910d44fcb739c56b74
#
_cell.length_a   1.000
_cell.length_b   1.000
_cell.length_c   1.000
_cell.angle_alpha   90.00
_cell.angle_beta   90.00
_cell.angle_gamma   90.00
#
_symmetry.space_group_name_H-M   'P 1'
#
loop_
_entity.id
_entity.type
_entity.pdbx_description
1 polymer ?
#
loop_
_entity_poly.entity_id
_entity_poly.type
_entity_poly.pdbx_seq_one_letter_code
_entity_poly.pdbx_strand_id
1 'polypeptide(L)'
;TYTKAEPGTHPTNRYNHRHEWRIGVSGDPKRPKIPVAGNNNTSAIQWGELRQVMAGTTSLVGSGSAKGLLRNLDTNVQEGLTEKPIDYDTFPLNDTGGERLTSGCGYPSIHKASALTAIDAYGPHISEGINDEARNEFLCTSSTLYGGQRLVEDKTAIIHAIGLTAQDAWLASARGASVIWSPRSNISLYGHTAQTPLLAKVGVSIALGTDWTASGSMNILRELQCAADLNEKQYGNFFTDRDLWQMATFNAALATATNDVLGQLQVGLVGDVSIFIGTADRKEHKAVVRAGVEDVALVLRGGIPMYGDAAVLEALGADDAGKCETLDVCSVPKRLCTERETGKKLADLETAAGKPIYQLFACGVPPKEPTCVPFRDNEFTGMSAADDPDGDGIKGAADNCPTVFNPIRPMDRGAQPDTDGDGFGDACDPCPLDSNHAMCRKPDLNDEDGDGINNAIDNCSTIANANQKDTDMDGQGDVCDACPTFANPAGAACEFSVKDLRDPARGLRPPLGTKVTIKNLLIVGLRSVKSFGFHARDVGTDLPYSGILVFQGGTKAPAATDGTPLQVGHIVTVTGNFTVFSEQDEVDTVTSVVITGMDAAAAALVTDVKTRDLTGGMQSAAERLENLLCRVKTVTARATLSATDDDFWVSDEAAEMCTGTTPGCTRVSDFLLDGDKNDGSPKYAAGTALTEIQGIVSGFANQYALSPMTLTDIKP
;
A
#
# COMPACT_ATOMS: atom_id res chain seq x y z
N THR A 1 -6.82 10.72 10.57
CA THR A 1 -5.79 11.49 10.58
C THR A 1 -5.79 12.71 11.45
N TYR A 2 -6.87 13.09 12.13
CA TYR A 2 -6.90 14.21 13.06
C TYR A 2 -6.74 13.73 14.47
N THR A 3 -5.64 13.07 14.69
CA THR A 3 -5.33 12.70 16.06
C THR A 3 -5.07 13.97 16.83
N LYS A 4 -5.66 14.07 18.01
CA LYS A 4 -5.30 15.08 19.01
C LYS A 4 -3.89 14.83 19.57
N ALA A 5 -3.26 13.71 19.21
CA ALA A 5 -1.95 13.34 19.68
C ALA A 5 -0.85 14.15 18.99
N GLU A 6 0.16 14.53 19.74
CA GLU A 6 1.40 15.09 19.21
C GLU A 6 2.12 14.05 18.33
N PRO A 7 2.91 14.49 17.34
CA PRO A 7 3.78 13.60 16.60
C PRO A 7 4.65 12.76 17.52
N GLY A 8 4.77 11.49 17.20
CA GLY A 8 5.66 10.57 17.91
C GLY A 8 7.13 10.81 17.55
N THR A 9 8.03 10.09 18.26
CA THR A 9 9.43 10.01 17.84
C THR A 9 9.51 9.01 16.70
N HIS A 10 9.90 9.45 15.51
CA HIS A 10 10.14 8.54 14.39
C HIS A 10 11.50 7.87 14.54
N PRO A 11 11.63 6.57 14.22
CA PRO A 11 12.92 5.92 14.18
C PRO A 11 13.82 6.57 13.12
N THR A 12 15.11 6.56 13.35
CA THR A 12 16.11 7.03 12.38
C THR A 12 16.17 6.14 11.14
N ASN A 13 15.90 4.84 11.29
CA ASN A 13 15.76 3.92 10.18
C ASN A 13 14.40 4.12 9.52
N ARG A 14 14.43 4.40 8.22
CA ARG A 14 13.23 4.64 7.42
C ARG A 14 12.64 3.33 6.91
N TYR A 15 11.35 3.35 6.62
CA TYR A 15 10.61 2.23 6.05
C TYR A 15 10.74 2.19 4.53
N ASN A 16 10.49 1.04 3.93
CA ASN A 16 10.45 0.89 2.48
C ASN A 16 9.01 0.79 1.94
N HIS A 17 8.06 0.41 2.79
CA HIS A 17 6.66 0.18 2.42
C HIS A 17 5.72 0.57 3.57
N ARG A 18 4.48 1.00 3.26
CA ARG A 18 3.48 1.42 4.28
C ARG A 18 3.19 0.35 5.33
N HIS A 19 3.20 -0.91 4.96
CA HIS A 19 2.95 -1.99 5.92
C HIS A 19 4.08 -2.16 6.94
N GLU A 20 5.29 -1.73 6.63
CA GLU A 20 6.39 -1.79 7.59
C GLU A 20 6.16 -0.89 8.81
N TRP A 21 5.67 0.34 8.63
CA TRP A 21 5.35 1.18 9.78
C TRP A 21 4.02 0.80 10.45
N ARG A 22 3.09 0.18 9.69
CA ARG A 22 1.79 -0.24 10.22
C ARG A 22 1.88 -1.45 11.14
N ILE A 23 2.69 -2.45 10.83
CA ILE A 23 2.79 -3.70 11.58
C ILE A 23 4.15 -3.90 12.26
N GLY A 24 5.18 -3.14 11.89
CA GLY A 24 6.57 -3.30 12.29
C GLY A 24 7.32 -4.25 11.35
N VAL A 25 8.65 -4.13 11.31
CA VAL A 25 9.50 -5.06 10.56
C VAL A 25 9.99 -6.15 11.50
N SER A 26 9.60 -7.39 11.23
CA SER A 26 9.97 -8.53 12.05
C SER A 26 11.51 -8.67 12.15
N GLY A 27 12.01 -8.79 13.36
CA GLY A 27 13.47 -8.90 13.62
C GLY A 27 14.25 -7.58 13.52
N ASP A 28 13.62 -6.46 13.16
CA ASP A 28 14.28 -5.15 13.13
C ASP A 28 13.70 -4.18 14.17
N PRO A 29 14.30 -4.10 15.38
CA PRO A 29 13.81 -3.19 16.42
C PRO A 29 13.98 -1.70 16.07
N LYS A 30 14.71 -1.35 15.02
CA LYS A 30 14.90 0.03 14.55
C LYS A 30 13.78 0.48 13.60
N ARG A 31 12.94 -0.45 13.13
CA ARG A 31 11.73 -0.18 12.34
C ARG A 31 10.48 -0.74 13.03
N PRO A 32 10.13 -0.21 14.22
CA PRO A 32 8.98 -0.69 14.99
C PRO A 32 7.68 -0.23 14.35
N LYS A 33 6.56 -0.86 14.76
CA LYS A 33 5.23 -0.33 14.46
C LYS A 33 5.07 1.08 15.03
N ILE A 34 4.58 2.03 14.22
CA ILE A 34 4.22 3.36 14.69
C ILE A 34 2.86 3.27 15.41
N PRO A 35 2.79 3.60 16.70
CA PRO A 35 1.52 3.59 17.42
C PRO A 35 0.61 4.73 16.92
N VAL A 36 -0.58 4.37 16.46
CA VAL A 36 -1.60 5.34 16.05
C VAL A 36 -2.62 5.47 17.18
N ALA A 37 -2.63 6.61 17.85
CA ALA A 37 -3.68 6.95 18.81
C ALA A 37 -4.82 7.66 18.07
N GLY A 38 -5.83 6.92 17.65
CA GLY A 38 -7.08 7.46 17.12
C GLY A 38 -7.96 8.00 18.25
N ASN A 39 -8.68 9.10 18.00
CA ASN A 39 -9.80 9.51 18.80
C ASN A 39 -10.94 9.95 17.89
N ASN A 40 -12.02 9.18 17.92
CA ASN A 40 -13.23 9.40 17.14
C ASN A 40 -14.27 10.29 17.87
N ASN A 41 -13.87 10.95 18.94
CA ASN A 41 -14.71 11.90 19.65
C ASN A 41 -14.91 13.15 18.75
N THR A 42 -16.17 13.52 18.51
CA THR A 42 -16.54 14.69 17.68
C THR A 42 -15.78 15.96 18.07
N SER A 43 -15.60 16.21 19.37
CA SER A 43 -14.85 17.41 19.83
C SER A 43 -13.35 17.33 19.50
N ALA A 44 -12.77 16.13 19.47
CA ALA A 44 -11.38 15.95 19.05
C ALA A 44 -11.21 16.16 17.52
N ILE A 45 -12.20 15.74 16.74
CA ILE A 45 -12.24 16.04 15.30
C ILE A 45 -12.38 17.54 15.08
N GLN A 46 -13.34 18.20 15.75
CA GLN A 46 -13.53 19.66 15.70
C GLN A 46 -12.25 20.40 16.10
N TRP A 47 -11.54 19.94 17.12
CA TRP A 47 -10.25 20.52 17.51
C TRP A 47 -9.20 20.42 16.41
N GLY A 48 -9.12 19.26 15.72
CA GLY A 48 -8.25 19.08 14.55
C GLY A 48 -8.64 19.99 13.38
N GLU A 49 -9.94 20.09 13.07
CA GLU A 49 -10.45 20.99 12.03
C GLU A 49 -10.20 22.47 12.36
N LEU A 50 -10.34 22.85 13.63
CA LEU A 50 -10.06 24.21 14.07
C LEU A 50 -8.60 24.63 13.80
N ARG A 51 -7.65 23.69 13.99
CA ARG A 51 -6.24 23.88 13.62
C ARG A 51 -6.07 24.19 12.14
N GLN A 52 -6.86 23.56 11.28
CA GLN A 52 -6.83 23.81 9.84
C GLN A 52 -7.48 25.17 9.48
N VAL A 53 -8.60 25.51 10.12
CA VAL A 53 -9.25 26.84 9.96
C VAL A 53 -8.26 27.97 10.31
N MET A 54 -7.52 27.84 11.41
CA MET A 54 -6.52 28.84 11.83
C MET A 54 -5.34 28.94 10.85
N ALA A 55 -5.17 27.98 9.97
CA ALA A 55 -4.20 27.98 8.87
C ALA A 55 -4.80 28.40 7.51
N GLY A 56 -6.03 28.85 7.48
CA GLY A 56 -6.69 29.32 6.24
C GLY A 56 -7.46 28.26 5.47
N THR A 57 -7.59 27.04 5.98
CA THR A 57 -8.32 25.95 5.31
C THR A 57 -9.83 26.10 5.50
N THR A 58 -10.61 25.85 4.45
CA THR A 58 -12.08 25.84 4.49
C THR A 58 -12.68 24.47 4.16
N SER A 59 -11.92 23.63 3.44
CA SER A 59 -12.34 22.30 3.00
C SER A 59 -11.22 21.28 3.16
N LEU A 60 -11.55 20.00 3.35
CA LEU A 60 -10.58 18.93 3.45
C LEU A 60 -11.20 17.54 3.22
N VAL A 61 -10.34 16.53 3.11
CA VAL A 61 -10.66 15.10 3.03
C VAL A 61 -10.03 14.36 4.22
N GLY A 62 -10.74 13.40 4.80
CA GLY A 62 -10.19 12.51 5.82
C GLY A 62 -10.18 13.04 7.25
N SER A 63 -11.02 14.03 7.62
CA SER A 63 -11.08 14.58 8.99
C SER A 63 -11.70 13.64 10.02
N GLY A 64 -12.53 12.74 9.60
CA GLY A 64 -13.43 11.99 10.45
C GLY A 64 -14.81 12.64 10.63
N SER A 65 -15.05 13.76 9.93
CA SER A 65 -16.32 14.47 9.76
C SER A 65 -16.99 14.98 11.03
N ALA A 66 -16.73 16.23 11.36
CA ALA A 66 -17.47 16.95 12.37
C ALA A 66 -18.22 18.14 11.77
N LYS A 67 -19.45 18.38 12.22
CA LYS A 67 -20.21 19.56 11.81
C LYS A 67 -19.65 20.85 12.40
N GLY A 68 -19.76 21.93 11.63
CA GLY A 68 -19.60 23.31 12.07
C GLY A 68 -18.36 24.02 11.53
N LEU A 69 -17.26 23.34 11.24
CA LEU A 69 -16.00 24.00 10.90
C LEU A 69 -15.66 23.89 9.41
N LEU A 70 -15.22 22.74 8.95
CA LEU A 70 -14.75 22.55 7.58
C LEU A 70 -15.77 21.82 6.72
N ARG A 71 -15.67 22.01 5.41
CA ARG A 71 -16.35 21.14 4.46
C ARG A 71 -15.60 19.84 4.36
N ASN A 72 -16.20 18.75 4.82
CA ASN A 72 -15.63 17.42 4.77
C ASN A 72 -16.03 16.78 3.45
N LEU A 73 -15.14 16.88 2.44
CA LEU A 73 -15.45 16.50 1.05
C LEU A 73 -15.54 14.99 0.82
N ASP A 74 -15.13 14.17 1.78
CA ASP A 74 -15.28 12.71 1.78
C ASP A 74 -16.59 12.22 2.43
N THR A 75 -17.44 13.14 2.85
CA THR A 75 -18.73 12.83 3.48
C THR A 75 -19.81 13.84 3.11
N ASN A 76 -21.04 13.64 3.60
CA ASN A 76 -22.13 14.61 3.43
C ASN A 76 -22.08 15.79 4.44
N VAL A 77 -21.02 15.89 5.26
CA VAL A 77 -20.83 16.99 6.20
C VAL A 77 -20.04 18.11 5.51
N GLN A 78 -20.67 18.82 4.62
CA GLN A 78 -20.05 19.81 3.71
C GLN A 78 -20.45 21.26 3.97
N GLU A 79 -21.10 21.54 5.11
CA GLU A 79 -21.46 22.89 5.55
C GLU A 79 -22.17 23.73 4.47
N GLY A 80 -23.21 23.13 3.86
CA GLY A 80 -24.03 23.75 2.84
C GLY A 80 -23.57 23.53 1.40
N LEU A 81 -22.42 22.92 1.17
CA LEU A 81 -22.05 22.39 -0.13
C LEU A 81 -22.80 21.06 -0.36
N THR A 82 -23.18 20.76 -1.61
CA THR A 82 -23.99 19.57 -1.94
C THR A 82 -23.33 18.70 -3.02
N GLU A 83 -22.00 18.78 -3.09
CA GLU A 83 -21.22 17.95 -4.01
C GLU A 83 -21.21 16.50 -3.57
N LYS A 84 -21.01 15.59 -4.51
CA LYS A 84 -20.82 14.19 -4.16
C LYS A 84 -19.51 14.02 -3.39
N PRO A 85 -19.52 13.28 -2.27
CA PRO A 85 -18.29 12.97 -1.55
C PRO A 85 -17.29 12.24 -2.44
N ILE A 86 -16.01 12.59 -2.31
CA ILE A 86 -14.91 11.77 -2.83
C ILE A 86 -14.91 10.40 -2.12
N ASP A 87 -14.75 9.34 -2.87
CA ASP A 87 -14.50 8.01 -2.31
C ASP A 87 -13.03 7.92 -1.85
N TYR A 88 -12.83 8.06 -0.54
CA TYR A 88 -11.51 8.05 0.11
C TYR A 88 -11.17 6.63 0.57
N ASP A 89 -10.18 6.01 -0.06
CA ASP A 89 -9.82 4.61 0.16
C ASP A 89 -8.38 4.44 0.67
N THR A 90 -8.24 3.99 1.92
CA THR A 90 -6.92 3.71 2.51
C THR A 90 -6.36 2.38 2.04
N PHE A 91 -7.19 1.42 1.64
CA PHE A 91 -6.78 0.06 1.28
C PHE A 91 -7.46 -0.42 0.00
N PRO A 92 -7.16 0.17 -1.17
CA PRO A 92 -7.79 -0.17 -2.44
C PRO A 92 -7.55 -1.64 -2.87
N LEU A 93 -6.53 -2.28 -2.29
CA LEU A 93 -6.18 -3.69 -2.50
C LEU A 93 -6.74 -4.62 -1.42
N ASN A 94 -7.45 -4.06 -0.42
CA ASN A 94 -7.92 -4.76 0.78
C ASN A 94 -6.80 -5.46 1.58
N ASP A 95 -5.62 -4.93 1.49
CA ASP A 95 -4.35 -5.41 2.07
C ASP A 95 -4.16 -4.99 3.53
N THR A 96 -5.26 -4.91 4.29
CA THR A 96 -5.26 -4.52 5.71
C THR A 96 -4.45 -5.46 6.60
N GLY A 97 -4.29 -6.71 6.19
CA GLY A 97 -3.48 -7.73 6.84
C GLY A 97 -1.97 -7.50 6.71
N GLY A 98 -1.55 -6.65 5.78
CA GLY A 98 -0.15 -6.34 5.54
C GLY A 98 0.44 -7.11 4.34
N GLU A 99 -0.42 -7.55 3.44
CA GLU A 99 -0.06 -8.24 2.21
C GLU A 99 0.83 -7.34 1.33
N ARG A 100 1.94 -7.90 0.85
CA ARG A 100 2.94 -7.22 0.01
C ARG A 100 3.36 -8.16 -1.11
N LEU A 101 3.11 -7.75 -2.34
CA LEU A 101 3.46 -8.53 -3.52
C LEU A 101 4.44 -7.74 -4.39
N THR A 102 5.55 -8.35 -4.77
CA THR A 102 6.53 -7.76 -5.69
C THR A 102 6.14 -7.89 -7.16
N SER A 103 5.14 -8.72 -7.45
CA SER A 103 4.58 -8.92 -8.79
C SER A 103 3.22 -9.62 -8.70
N GLY A 104 2.40 -9.44 -9.75
CA GLY A 104 1.05 -10.00 -9.83
C GLY A 104 0.06 -9.32 -8.88
N CYS A 105 -1.22 -9.66 -8.99
CA CYS A 105 -2.31 -8.95 -8.33
C CYS A 105 -3.18 -9.87 -7.45
N GLY A 106 -2.55 -10.89 -6.85
CA GLY A 106 -3.20 -11.82 -5.91
C GLY A 106 -3.53 -11.20 -4.54
N TYR A 107 -3.93 -9.93 -4.50
CA TYR A 107 -4.39 -9.28 -3.27
C TYR A 107 -5.78 -9.78 -2.86
N PRO A 108 -6.16 -9.69 -1.57
CA PRO A 108 -7.41 -10.28 -1.06
C PRO A 108 -8.68 -9.83 -1.79
N SER A 109 -8.77 -8.55 -2.18
CA SER A 109 -9.89 -8.03 -2.98
C SER A 109 -9.60 -6.61 -3.46
N ILE A 110 -9.16 -6.44 -4.70
CA ILE A 110 -8.95 -5.11 -5.28
C ILE A 110 -10.30 -4.41 -5.47
N HIS A 111 -10.36 -3.11 -5.16
CA HIS A 111 -11.52 -2.27 -5.40
C HIS A 111 -11.99 -2.40 -6.86
N LYS A 112 -13.29 -2.46 -7.09
CA LYS A 112 -13.81 -2.74 -8.44
C LYS A 112 -13.87 -1.48 -9.30
N ALA A 113 -13.28 -1.51 -10.49
CA ALA A 113 -13.35 -0.41 -11.45
C ALA A 113 -14.79 0.03 -11.76
N SER A 114 -15.75 -0.89 -11.70
CA SER A 114 -17.17 -0.56 -11.90
C SER A 114 -17.74 0.38 -10.82
N ALA A 115 -17.16 0.44 -9.63
CA ALA A 115 -17.60 1.36 -8.58
C ALA A 115 -17.30 2.83 -8.93
N LEU A 116 -16.25 3.09 -9.72
CA LEU A 116 -15.88 4.45 -10.16
C LEU A 116 -16.96 5.12 -11.04
N THR A 117 -17.86 4.34 -11.62
CA THR A 117 -18.96 4.89 -12.45
C THR A 117 -19.97 5.71 -11.64
N ALA A 118 -20.10 5.45 -10.33
CA ALA A 118 -21.08 6.09 -9.45
C ALA A 118 -20.54 7.32 -8.72
N ILE A 119 -19.22 7.55 -8.74
CA ILE A 119 -18.52 8.62 -8.02
C ILE A 119 -17.92 9.63 -8.99
N ASP A 120 -17.62 10.84 -8.50
CA ASP A 120 -17.02 11.90 -9.29
C ASP A 120 -15.52 12.06 -9.00
N ALA A 121 -15.05 11.62 -7.80
CA ALA A 121 -13.65 11.55 -7.44
C ALA A 121 -13.34 10.30 -6.59
N TYR A 122 -12.14 9.75 -6.77
CA TYR A 122 -11.61 8.60 -6.04
C TYR A 122 -10.21 8.91 -5.49
N GLY A 123 -10.02 8.76 -4.18
CA GLY A 123 -8.78 9.08 -3.48
C GLY A 123 -8.12 7.85 -2.84
N PRO A 124 -7.48 6.96 -3.62
CA PRO A 124 -6.84 5.76 -3.08
C PRO A 124 -5.41 6.02 -2.62
N HIS A 125 -4.98 5.31 -1.56
CA HIS A 125 -3.56 5.20 -1.20
C HIS A 125 -2.91 4.15 -2.10
N ILE A 126 -2.05 4.58 -2.99
CA ILE A 126 -1.36 3.71 -3.96
C ILE A 126 0.11 4.07 -3.99
N SER A 127 0.96 3.06 -4.06
CA SER A 127 2.41 3.21 -4.21
C SER A 127 3.04 3.99 -3.06
N GLU A 128 2.60 3.69 -1.82
CA GLU A 128 3.11 4.30 -0.60
C GLU A 128 4.35 3.55 -0.10
N GLY A 129 5.48 3.79 -0.75
CA GLY A 129 6.77 3.17 -0.48
C GLY A 129 7.76 3.37 -1.63
N ILE A 130 8.95 2.78 -1.51
CA ILE A 130 10.09 2.98 -2.41
C ILE A 130 10.63 1.68 -3.02
N ASN A 131 9.91 0.57 -2.85
CA ASN A 131 10.31 -0.77 -3.28
C ASN A 131 9.34 -1.35 -4.33
N ASP A 132 9.68 -2.51 -4.87
CA ASP A 132 8.87 -3.18 -5.89
C ASP A 132 7.44 -3.47 -5.42
N GLU A 133 7.25 -3.77 -4.14
CA GLU A 133 5.93 -4.04 -3.56
C GLU A 133 5.04 -2.80 -3.67
N ALA A 134 5.58 -1.61 -3.36
CA ALA A 134 4.84 -0.35 -3.48
C ALA A 134 4.53 -0.01 -4.95
N ARG A 135 5.46 -0.25 -5.88
CA ARG A 135 5.20 -0.08 -7.31
C ARG A 135 4.12 -1.05 -7.80
N ASN A 136 4.16 -2.29 -7.34
CA ASN A 136 3.18 -3.31 -7.73
C ASN A 136 1.74 -2.94 -7.35
N GLU A 137 1.53 -2.15 -6.28
CA GLU A 137 0.21 -1.59 -5.97
C GLU A 137 -0.33 -0.74 -7.14
N PHE A 138 0.54 0.08 -7.76
CA PHE A 138 0.15 0.87 -8.93
C PHE A 138 -0.15 -0.01 -10.15
N LEU A 139 0.69 -0.99 -10.44
CA LEU A 139 0.48 -1.91 -11.56
C LEU A 139 -0.85 -2.66 -11.44
N CYS A 140 -1.21 -3.09 -10.22
CA CYS A 140 -2.46 -3.80 -9.95
C CYS A 140 -3.70 -2.91 -9.93
N THR A 141 -3.53 -1.60 -9.78
CA THR A 141 -4.63 -0.60 -9.81
C THR A 141 -4.72 0.16 -11.14
N SER A 142 -3.75 0.01 -12.02
CA SER A 142 -3.73 0.66 -13.33
C SER A 142 -4.03 -0.29 -14.50
N SER A 143 -3.99 -1.60 -14.30
CA SER A 143 -4.16 -2.61 -15.35
C SER A 143 -5.06 -3.76 -14.89
N THR A 144 -5.71 -4.43 -15.83
CA THR A 144 -6.47 -5.66 -15.57
C THR A 144 -5.63 -6.93 -15.66
N LEU A 145 -4.35 -6.79 -15.98
CA LEU A 145 -3.41 -7.91 -16.04
C LEU A 145 -3.30 -8.59 -14.65
N TYR A 146 -3.09 -9.89 -14.66
CA TYR A 146 -2.87 -10.72 -13.46
C TYR A 146 -3.95 -10.58 -12.36
N GLY A 147 -5.18 -10.22 -12.73
CA GLY A 147 -6.27 -10.02 -11.78
C GLY A 147 -6.41 -8.59 -11.24
N GLY A 148 -5.63 -7.66 -11.74
CA GLY A 148 -5.70 -6.24 -11.38
C GLY A 148 -7.01 -5.56 -11.80
N GLN A 149 -7.13 -4.28 -11.46
CA GLN A 149 -8.30 -3.44 -11.80
C GLN A 149 -7.83 -2.12 -12.39
N ARG A 150 -8.51 -1.62 -13.39
CA ARG A 150 -8.25 -0.30 -13.98
C ARG A 150 -8.94 0.79 -13.14
N LEU A 151 -8.26 1.22 -12.06
CA LEU A 151 -8.73 2.25 -11.13
C LEU A 151 -8.07 3.61 -11.37
N VAL A 152 -6.87 3.65 -11.97
CA VAL A 152 -6.16 4.88 -12.29
C VAL A 152 -6.76 5.47 -13.57
N GLU A 153 -7.63 6.47 -13.41
CA GLU A 153 -8.42 7.15 -14.45
C GLU A 153 -8.55 8.65 -14.10
N ASP A 154 -9.24 9.43 -14.92
CA ASP A 154 -9.43 10.87 -14.78
C ASP A 154 -10.05 11.32 -13.45
N LYS A 155 -10.81 10.45 -12.80
CA LYS A 155 -11.40 10.69 -11.47
C LYS A 155 -10.48 10.35 -10.30
N THR A 156 -9.30 9.82 -10.56
CA THR A 156 -8.42 9.29 -9.52
C THR A 156 -7.40 10.31 -9.08
N ALA A 157 -7.34 10.53 -7.76
CA ALA A 157 -6.30 11.30 -7.10
C ALA A 157 -5.45 10.37 -6.24
N ILE A 158 -4.32 9.91 -6.77
CA ILE A 158 -3.42 8.96 -6.13
C ILE A 158 -2.76 9.60 -4.91
N ILE A 159 -3.03 9.08 -3.72
CA ILE A 159 -2.39 9.56 -2.49
C ILE A 159 -1.02 8.88 -2.37
N HIS A 160 0.02 9.68 -2.13
CA HIS A 160 1.45 9.40 -1.99
C HIS A 160 2.21 9.24 -3.32
N ALA A 161 1.97 8.21 -4.13
CA ALA A 161 2.63 8.00 -5.43
C ALA A 161 4.18 7.99 -5.38
N ILE A 162 4.79 7.49 -4.29
CA ILE A 162 6.26 7.57 -4.06
C ILE A 162 7.02 6.58 -4.94
N GLY A 163 6.45 5.40 -5.16
CA GLY A 163 7.06 4.29 -5.89
C GLY A 163 6.77 4.29 -7.39
N LEU A 164 6.34 5.41 -7.99
CA LEU A 164 6.12 5.50 -9.43
C LEU A 164 7.45 5.64 -10.20
N THR A 165 7.48 5.06 -11.40
CA THR A 165 8.51 5.29 -12.43
C THR A 165 8.06 6.35 -13.43
N ALA A 166 8.91 6.70 -14.40
CA ALA A 166 8.53 7.62 -15.47
C ALA A 166 7.38 7.08 -16.33
N GLN A 167 7.38 5.78 -16.66
CA GLN A 167 6.27 5.13 -17.38
C GLN A 167 4.98 5.14 -16.56
N ASP A 168 5.04 4.85 -15.26
CA ASP A 168 3.88 4.86 -14.38
C ASP A 168 3.27 6.29 -14.28
N ALA A 169 4.14 7.32 -14.20
CA ALA A 169 3.73 8.72 -14.21
C ALA A 169 3.12 9.14 -15.56
N TRP A 170 3.69 8.68 -16.67
CA TRP A 170 3.15 8.89 -18.01
C TRP A 170 1.74 8.30 -18.14
N LEU A 171 1.56 7.03 -17.75
CA LEU A 171 0.25 6.35 -17.76
C LEU A 171 -0.79 7.10 -16.92
N ALA A 172 -0.42 7.54 -15.72
CA ALA A 172 -1.30 8.34 -14.86
C ALA A 172 -1.70 9.66 -15.53
N SER A 173 -0.76 10.33 -16.18
CA SER A 173 -1.00 11.58 -16.94
C SER A 173 -1.87 11.35 -18.17
N ALA A 174 -1.57 10.32 -18.97
CA ALA A 174 -2.35 9.98 -20.17
C ALA A 174 -3.84 9.76 -19.85
N ARG A 175 -4.10 9.16 -18.67
CA ARG A 175 -5.47 8.92 -18.18
C ARG A 175 -6.09 10.07 -17.41
N GLY A 176 -5.37 11.16 -17.20
CA GLY A 176 -5.88 12.34 -16.50
C GLY A 176 -5.91 12.20 -14.97
N ALA A 177 -5.26 11.19 -14.40
CA ALA A 177 -5.18 11.04 -12.96
C ALA A 177 -4.35 12.16 -12.32
N SER A 178 -4.65 12.50 -11.07
CA SER A 178 -3.92 13.46 -10.26
C SER A 178 -3.17 12.77 -9.11
N VAL A 179 -2.27 13.49 -8.45
CA VAL A 179 -1.49 13.00 -7.30
C VAL A 179 -1.68 13.92 -6.10
N ILE A 180 -1.88 13.35 -4.92
CA ILE A 180 -1.85 14.05 -3.64
C ILE A 180 -0.49 13.86 -3.01
N TRP A 181 0.30 14.92 -2.99
CA TRP A 181 1.65 14.93 -2.45
C TRP A 181 1.67 15.35 -0.98
N SER A 182 2.28 14.55 -0.14
CA SER A 182 2.45 14.81 1.30
C SER A 182 3.94 14.77 1.67
N PRO A 183 4.74 15.80 1.29
CA PRO A 183 6.19 15.76 1.38
C PRO A 183 6.71 15.43 2.77
N ARG A 184 6.20 16.06 3.82
CA ARG A 184 6.66 15.83 5.19
C ARG A 184 6.44 14.40 5.65
N SER A 185 5.26 13.86 5.42
CA SER A 185 4.94 12.47 5.79
C SER A 185 5.80 11.48 5.02
N ASN A 186 5.92 11.65 3.70
CA ASN A 186 6.75 10.80 2.86
C ASN A 186 8.21 10.77 3.36
N ILE A 187 8.80 11.94 3.60
CA ILE A 187 10.18 12.06 4.10
C ILE A 187 10.33 11.46 5.49
N SER A 188 9.40 11.73 6.37
CA SER A 188 9.42 11.25 7.74
C SER A 188 9.35 9.73 7.84
N LEU A 189 8.59 9.08 6.96
CA LEU A 189 8.41 7.63 6.93
C LEU A 189 9.48 6.93 6.08
N TYR A 190 9.72 7.42 4.87
CA TYR A 190 10.52 6.71 3.87
C TYR A 190 11.90 7.34 3.62
N GLY A 191 12.12 8.57 4.09
CA GLY A 191 13.30 9.37 3.73
C GLY A 191 13.25 9.92 2.31
N HIS A 192 12.35 9.44 1.50
CA HIS A 192 12.06 9.83 0.12
C HIS A 192 10.72 10.55 0.03
N THR A 193 10.43 11.13 -1.13
CA THR A 193 9.11 11.66 -1.47
C THR A 193 8.78 11.36 -2.92
N ALA A 194 7.51 11.56 -3.33
CA ALA A 194 7.14 11.43 -4.74
C ALA A 194 8.00 12.34 -5.62
N GLN A 195 8.37 11.87 -6.79
CA GLN A 195 9.19 12.60 -7.77
C GLN A 195 8.34 13.68 -8.48
N THR A 196 7.98 14.73 -7.70
CA THR A 196 7.05 15.77 -8.19
C THR A 196 7.56 16.56 -9.40
N PRO A 197 8.87 16.84 -9.57
CA PRO A 197 9.35 17.41 -10.84
C PRO A 197 9.07 16.53 -12.06
N LEU A 198 9.29 15.21 -11.96
CA LEU A 198 8.94 14.24 -13.00
C LEU A 198 7.42 14.26 -13.29
N LEU A 199 6.59 14.12 -12.25
CA LEU A 199 5.12 14.14 -12.37
C LEU A 199 4.63 15.41 -13.09
N ALA A 200 5.15 16.57 -12.71
CA ALA A 200 4.78 17.84 -13.34
C ALA A 200 5.22 17.93 -14.81
N LYS A 201 6.40 17.41 -15.17
CA LYS A 201 6.91 17.41 -16.54
C LYS A 201 6.06 16.56 -17.47
N VAL A 202 5.62 15.41 -17.03
CA VAL A 202 4.68 14.57 -17.80
C VAL A 202 3.23 15.05 -17.73
N GLY A 203 2.93 16.13 -16.97
CA GLY A 203 1.62 16.78 -16.96
C GLY A 203 0.63 16.26 -15.93
N VAL A 204 1.06 15.47 -14.95
CA VAL A 204 0.22 15.05 -13.81
C VAL A 204 -0.14 16.26 -12.95
N SER A 205 -1.41 16.46 -12.66
CA SER A 205 -1.88 17.48 -11.70
C SER A 205 -1.48 17.05 -10.28
N ILE A 206 -0.82 17.94 -9.54
CA ILE A 206 -0.35 17.68 -8.18
C ILE A 206 -1.11 18.56 -7.20
N ALA A 207 -1.75 17.95 -6.21
CA ALA A 207 -2.32 18.62 -5.05
C ALA A 207 -1.52 18.33 -3.79
N LEU A 208 -1.61 19.22 -2.78
CA LEU A 208 -0.88 19.08 -1.53
C LEU A 208 -1.79 18.53 -0.42
N GLY A 209 -1.31 17.55 0.33
CA GLY A 209 -1.97 16.97 1.48
C GLY A 209 -1.07 16.94 2.71
N THR A 210 -1.62 17.18 3.89
CA THR A 210 -0.84 17.17 5.16
C THR A 210 -0.58 15.77 5.69
N ASP A 211 -1.30 14.78 5.19
CA ASP A 211 -1.39 13.46 5.80
C ASP A 211 -1.77 13.53 7.29
N TRP A 212 -1.44 12.55 8.08
CA TRP A 212 -1.78 12.47 9.50
C TRP A 212 -0.73 13.13 10.40
N THR A 213 -1.14 13.57 11.59
CA THR A 213 -0.23 14.30 12.51
C THR A 213 0.92 13.45 13.07
N ALA A 214 0.89 12.13 12.91
CA ALA A 214 1.97 11.27 13.38
C ALA A 214 3.25 11.42 12.54
N SER A 215 3.13 11.63 11.24
CA SER A 215 4.26 11.75 10.30
C SER A 215 4.22 13.03 9.45
N GLY A 216 3.06 13.65 9.30
CA GLY A 216 2.83 14.82 8.46
C GLY A 216 2.83 16.15 9.19
N SER A 217 2.35 17.18 8.52
CA SER A 217 2.30 18.55 9.03
C SER A 217 1.08 18.79 9.91
N MET A 218 1.22 19.68 10.88
CA MET A 218 0.09 20.06 11.73
C MET A 218 -1.03 20.78 10.95
N ASN A 219 -0.71 21.45 9.85
CA ASN A 219 -1.64 22.17 8.99
C ASN A 219 -1.04 22.43 7.60
N ILE A 220 -1.87 22.97 6.68
CA ILE A 220 -1.47 23.19 5.29
C ILE A 220 -0.34 24.22 5.13
N LEU A 221 -0.22 25.24 6.01
CA LEU A 221 0.87 26.23 5.93
C LEU A 221 2.22 25.57 6.21
N ARG A 222 2.28 24.65 7.18
CA ARG A 222 3.49 23.89 7.47
C ARG A 222 3.86 22.95 6.33
N GLU A 223 2.86 22.42 5.61
CA GLU A 223 3.11 21.56 4.44
C GLU A 223 3.59 22.38 3.24
N LEU A 224 2.98 23.56 2.99
CA LEU A 224 3.46 24.51 1.97
C LEU A 224 4.91 24.93 2.22
N GLN A 225 5.27 25.23 3.47
CA GLN A 225 6.64 25.55 3.83
C GLN A 225 7.59 24.38 3.58
N CYS A 226 7.17 23.14 3.88
CA CYS A 226 7.93 21.95 3.59
C CYS A 226 8.15 21.78 2.07
N ALA A 227 7.08 21.90 1.29
CA ALA A 227 7.17 21.83 -0.18
C ALA A 227 8.08 22.92 -0.76
N ALA A 228 7.98 24.14 -0.23
CA ALA A 228 8.82 25.26 -0.67
C ALA A 228 10.29 25.09 -0.26
N ASP A 229 10.58 24.52 0.90
CA ASP A 229 11.95 24.22 1.34
C ASP A 229 12.58 23.14 0.48
N LEU A 230 11.83 22.07 0.11
CA LEU A 230 12.28 21.06 -0.83
C LEU A 230 12.53 21.63 -2.22
N ASN A 231 11.61 22.46 -2.70
CA ASN A 231 11.75 23.12 -4.00
C ASN A 231 13.01 23.97 -4.08
N GLU A 232 13.31 24.72 -3.02
CA GLU A 232 14.49 25.59 -2.94
C GLU A 232 15.80 24.80 -2.81
N LYS A 233 15.82 23.75 -2.00
CA LYS A 233 17.06 23.04 -1.60
C LYS A 233 17.35 21.81 -2.43
N GLN A 234 16.31 21.09 -2.86
CA GLN A 234 16.42 19.78 -3.52
C GLN A 234 15.93 19.77 -4.97
N TYR A 235 15.15 20.75 -5.43
CA TYR A 235 14.59 20.74 -6.79
C TYR A 235 15.04 21.93 -7.65
N GLY A 236 16.11 22.65 -7.24
CA GLY A 236 16.65 23.77 -8.02
C GLY A 236 15.65 24.89 -8.33
N ASN A 237 14.64 25.08 -7.47
CA ASN A 237 13.51 26.00 -7.68
C ASN A 237 12.65 25.67 -8.90
N PHE A 238 12.36 24.39 -9.13
CA PHE A 238 11.56 23.91 -10.25
C PHE A 238 10.14 24.51 -10.26
N PHE A 239 9.46 24.54 -9.09
CA PHE A 239 8.15 25.13 -8.94
C PHE A 239 8.21 26.62 -8.60
N THR A 240 7.30 27.40 -9.16
CA THR A 240 7.06 28.78 -8.73
C THR A 240 6.23 28.80 -7.43
N ASP A 241 6.25 29.91 -6.70
CA ASP A 241 5.34 30.09 -5.54
C ASP A 241 3.86 29.95 -5.95
N ARG A 242 3.51 30.30 -7.17
CA ARG A 242 2.15 30.13 -7.72
C ARG A 242 1.80 28.66 -7.88
N ASP A 243 2.70 27.84 -8.39
CA ASP A 243 2.47 26.41 -8.56
C ASP A 243 2.23 25.74 -7.20
N LEU A 244 3.06 26.03 -6.21
CA LEU A 244 2.90 25.53 -4.84
C LEU A 244 1.57 25.98 -4.21
N TRP A 245 1.19 27.25 -4.43
CA TRP A 245 -0.11 27.74 -3.97
C TRP A 245 -1.28 27.05 -4.67
N GLN A 246 -1.18 26.79 -5.99
CA GLN A 246 -2.21 26.05 -6.72
C GLN A 246 -2.38 24.62 -6.23
N MET A 247 -1.31 23.96 -5.79
CA MET A 247 -1.37 22.61 -5.18
C MET A 247 -2.27 22.58 -3.94
N ALA A 248 -2.37 23.68 -3.18
CA ALA A 248 -3.21 23.78 -1.98
C ALA A 248 -4.60 24.38 -2.26
N THR A 249 -4.91 24.79 -3.49
CA THR A 249 -6.15 25.48 -3.87
C THR A 249 -6.82 24.81 -5.07
N PHE A 250 -6.58 25.30 -6.28
CA PHE A 250 -7.25 24.83 -7.49
C PHE A 250 -6.99 23.34 -7.77
N ASN A 251 -5.75 22.88 -7.66
CA ASN A 251 -5.42 21.48 -7.91
C ASN A 251 -6.06 20.55 -6.86
N ALA A 252 -6.15 21.00 -5.60
CA ALA A 252 -6.83 20.24 -4.56
C ALA A 252 -8.34 20.12 -4.83
N ALA A 253 -8.97 21.21 -5.31
CA ALA A 253 -10.37 21.20 -5.72
C ALA A 253 -10.58 20.30 -6.95
N LEU A 254 -9.67 20.32 -7.93
CA LEU A 254 -9.69 19.42 -9.08
C LEU A 254 -9.63 17.96 -8.67
N ALA A 255 -8.68 17.61 -7.77
CA ALA A 255 -8.49 16.26 -7.26
C ALA A 255 -9.70 15.70 -6.48
N THR A 256 -10.58 16.59 -6.00
CA THR A 256 -11.80 16.23 -5.27
C THR A 256 -13.08 16.44 -6.11
N ALA A 257 -12.93 16.75 -7.42
CA ALA A 257 -14.02 17.07 -8.34
C ALA A 257 -14.96 18.19 -7.80
N THR A 258 -14.39 19.21 -7.15
CA THR A 258 -15.11 20.38 -6.62
C THR A 258 -14.64 21.70 -7.22
N ASN A 259 -13.83 21.65 -8.29
CA ASN A 259 -13.25 22.82 -8.94
C ASN A 259 -14.24 23.71 -9.70
N ASP A 260 -15.46 23.25 -9.90
CA ASP A 260 -16.59 24.01 -10.44
C ASP A 260 -17.31 24.87 -9.37
N VAL A 261 -17.03 24.62 -8.08
CA VAL A 261 -17.64 25.34 -6.95
C VAL A 261 -16.61 25.94 -5.97
N LEU A 262 -15.40 25.37 -5.90
CA LEU A 262 -14.32 25.74 -4.97
C LEU A 262 -12.97 25.93 -5.69
N GLY A 263 -11.94 26.32 -4.93
CA GLY A 263 -10.52 26.30 -5.34
C GLY A 263 -10.05 27.53 -6.12
N GLN A 264 -10.93 28.45 -6.48
CA GLN A 264 -10.59 29.68 -7.20
C GLN A 264 -11.53 30.85 -6.86
N LEU A 265 -11.04 32.06 -7.05
CA LEU A 265 -11.84 33.28 -6.88
C LEU A 265 -12.50 33.68 -8.20
N GLN A 266 -13.76 33.27 -8.38
CA GLN A 266 -14.54 33.55 -9.57
C GLN A 266 -15.99 33.86 -9.17
N VAL A 267 -16.62 34.79 -9.89
CA VAL A 267 -18.04 35.12 -9.68
C VAL A 267 -18.93 33.91 -9.96
N GLY A 268 -19.78 33.57 -9.01
CA GLY A 268 -20.66 32.41 -9.06
C GLY A 268 -20.18 31.20 -8.27
N LEU A 269 -18.91 31.16 -7.85
CA LEU A 269 -18.41 30.13 -6.97
C LEU A 269 -18.68 30.46 -5.51
N VAL A 270 -18.48 29.46 -4.65
CA VAL A 270 -18.68 29.59 -3.21
C VAL A 270 -17.65 30.55 -2.60
N GLY A 271 -18.10 31.43 -1.72
CA GLY A 271 -17.28 32.45 -1.08
C GLY A 271 -16.37 31.89 0.04
N ASP A 272 -15.60 30.85 -0.25
CA ASP A 272 -14.55 30.33 0.61
C ASP A 272 -13.25 31.07 0.30
N VAL A 273 -12.84 31.96 1.21
CA VAL A 273 -11.75 32.90 0.96
C VAL A 273 -10.83 32.99 2.17
N SER A 274 -9.52 32.87 1.94
CA SER A 274 -8.50 33.13 2.97
C SER A 274 -7.58 34.27 2.55
N ILE A 275 -7.37 35.23 3.44
CA ILE A 275 -6.55 36.41 3.22
C ILE A 275 -5.32 36.33 4.13
N PHE A 276 -4.16 36.55 3.54
CA PHE A 276 -2.87 36.48 4.23
C PHE A 276 -2.15 37.84 4.17
N ILE A 277 -1.43 38.18 5.23
CA ILE A 277 -0.62 39.39 5.31
C ILE A 277 0.71 39.14 4.61
N GLY A 278 0.98 39.90 3.56
CA GLY A 278 2.28 39.92 2.89
C GLY A 278 3.25 40.91 3.58
N THR A 279 4.53 40.73 3.29
CA THR A 279 5.61 41.66 3.69
C THR A 279 6.37 42.11 2.46
N ALA A 280 7.37 43.02 2.65
CA ALA A 280 8.23 43.46 1.55
C ALA A 280 8.92 42.29 0.81
N ASP A 281 9.29 41.24 1.56
CA ASP A 281 10.02 40.08 1.07
C ASP A 281 9.09 38.89 0.72
N ARG A 282 7.84 38.92 1.16
CA ARG A 282 6.81 37.91 0.93
C ARG A 282 5.60 38.58 0.29
N LYS A 283 5.56 38.63 -1.03
CA LYS A 283 4.47 39.21 -1.83
C LYS A 283 3.77 38.15 -2.64
N GLU A 284 2.56 38.46 -3.10
CA GLU A 284 1.75 37.59 -3.98
C GLU A 284 1.62 36.17 -3.38
N HIS A 285 1.81 35.13 -4.19
CA HIS A 285 1.66 33.74 -3.76
C HIS A 285 2.66 33.35 -2.66
N LYS A 286 3.86 33.96 -2.64
CA LYS A 286 4.84 33.76 -1.58
C LYS A 286 4.33 34.19 -0.21
N ALA A 287 3.41 35.16 -0.15
CA ALA A 287 2.78 35.57 1.10
C ALA A 287 1.94 34.44 1.73
N VAL A 288 1.42 33.52 0.93
CA VAL A 288 0.71 32.33 1.39
C VAL A 288 1.68 31.17 1.64
N VAL A 289 2.54 30.85 0.66
CA VAL A 289 3.44 29.70 0.71
C VAL A 289 4.42 29.74 1.89
N ARG A 290 4.80 30.96 2.31
CA ARG A 290 5.71 31.21 3.45
C ARG A 290 5.00 31.83 4.66
N ALA A 291 3.65 31.75 4.74
CA ALA A 291 2.88 32.30 5.86
C ALA A 291 3.08 31.49 7.15
N GLY A 292 3.11 32.19 8.28
CA GLY A 292 2.81 31.63 9.59
C GLY A 292 1.32 31.74 9.91
N VAL A 293 0.88 31.14 11.00
CA VAL A 293 -0.53 31.23 11.46
C VAL A 293 -0.89 32.68 11.88
N GLU A 294 0.08 33.46 12.28
CA GLU A 294 -0.07 34.89 12.58
C GLU A 294 -0.39 35.72 11.36
N ASP A 295 0.03 35.30 10.17
CA ASP A 295 -0.19 36.01 8.92
C ASP A 295 -1.61 35.79 8.32
N VAL A 296 -2.42 34.91 8.90
CA VAL A 296 -3.81 34.66 8.44
C VAL A 296 -4.70 35.82 8.90
N ALA A 297 -5.01 36.76 8.01
CA ALA A 297 -5.80 37.95 8.34
C ALA A 297 -7.31 37.68 8.38
N LEU A 298 -7.81 36.79 7.55
CA LEU A 298 -9.24 36.46 7.50
C LEU A 298 -9.45 35.10 6.85
N VAL A 299 -10.40 34.33 7.38
CA VAL A 299 -10.92 33.08 6.79
C VAL A 299 -12.44 33.19 6.70
N LEU A 300 -12.97 33.11 5.48
CA LEU A 300 -14.40 33.05 5.17
C LEU A 300 -14.77 31.64 4.67
N ARG A 301 -15.84 31.09 5.21
CA ARG A 301 -16.48 29.90 4.66
C ARG A 301 -17.89 30.27 4.17
N GLY A 302 -18.14 30.16 2.88
CA GLY A 302 -19.41 30.60 2.28
C GLY A 302 -19.68 32.08 2.48
N GLY A 303 -18.64 32.91 2.51
CA GLY A 303 -18.75 34.33 2.79
C GLY A 303 -18.90 34.72 4.28
N ILE A 304 -18.94 33.74 5.18
CA ILE A 304 -19.10 33.97 6.63
C ILE A 304 -17.72 33.95 7.30
N PRO A 305 -17.30 35.04 8.01
CA PRO A 305 -16.05 35.08 8.72
C PRO A 305 -15.99 34.05 9.84
N MET A 306 -14.96 33.21 9.87
CA MET A 306 -14.75 32.18 10.88
C MET A 306 -13.59 32.50 11.83
N TYR A 307 -12.53 33.07 11.28
CA TYR A 307 -11.27 33.36 11.97
C TYR A 307 -10.56 34.52 11.29
N GLY A 308 -9.76 35.25 12.03
CA GLY A 308 -8.88 36.32 11.48
C GLY A 308 -8.49 37.36 12.52
N ASP A 309 -7.88 38.45 12.05
CA ASP A 309 -7.47 39.57 12.87
C ASP A 309 -8.67 40.17 13.64
N ALA A 310 -8.49 40.41 14.92
CA ALA A 310 -9.59 40.88 15.77
C ALA A 310 -10.26 42.14 15.21
N ALA A 311 -9.47 43.14 14.75
CA ALA A 311 -9.97 44.36 14.17
C ALA A 311 -10.72 44.15 12.86
N VAL A 312 -10.33 43.16 12.05
CA VAL A 312 -11.01 42.81 10.77
C VAL A 312 -12.39 42.19 11.05
N LEU A 313 -12.45 41.21 11.95
CA LEU A 313 -13.72 40.60 12.32
C LEU A 313 -14.70 41.58 12.98
N GLU A 314 -14.17 42.48 13.80
CA GLU A 314 -14.96 43.53 14.44
C GLU A 314 -15.53 44.52 13.38
N ALA A 315 -14.70 44.95 12.44
CA ALA A 315 -15.14 45.84 11.35
C ALA A 315 -16.19 45.19 10.43
N LEU A 316 -16.14 43.85 10.25
CA LEU A 316 -17.13 43.07 9.51
C LEU A 316 -18.44 42.80 10.30
N GLY A 317 -18.49 43.22 11.58
CA GLY A 317 -19.62 42.89 12.46
C GLY A 317 -19.82 41.41 12.70
N ALA A 318 -18.75 40.63 12.58
CA ALA A 318 -18.79 39.16 12.57
C ALA A 318 -19.01 38.54 13.96
N ASP A 319 -19.07 39.36 15.02
CA ASP A 319 -19.25 38.88 16.39
C ASP A 319 -20.73 38.66 16.73
N ASP A 320 -21.34 37.59 16.23
CA ASP A 320 -22.72 37.22 16.51
C ASP A 320 -22.96 37.05 18.04
N ALA A 321 -23.29 38.16 18.69
CA ALA A 321 -23.64 38.20 20.11
C ALA A 321 -22.59 37.61 21.07
N GLY A 322 -21.30 37.82 20.79
CA GLY A 322 -20.20 37.39 21.64
C GLY A 322 -19.79 35.92 21.50
N LYS A 323 -20.14 35.27 20.39
CA LYS A 323 -19.80 33.85 20.12
C LYS A 323 -18.44 33.66 19.43
N CYS A 324 -17.73 34.76 19.13
CA CYS A 324 -16.37 34.72 18.62
C CYS A 324 -15.40 35.16 19.74
N GLU A 325 -14.52 34.28 20.14
CA GLU A 325 -13.58 34.53 21.24
C GLU A 325 -12.31 35.20 20.74
N THR A 326 -11.75 36.11 21.54
CA THR A 326 -10.44 36.70 21.27
C THR A 326 -9.34 35.82 21.84
N LEU A 327 -8.29 35.58 21.05
CA LEU A 327 -7.10 34.87 21.46
C LEU A 327 -5.85 35.55 20.90
N ASP A 328 -4.73 35.43 21.60
CA ASP A 328 -3.43 35.85 21.09
C ASP A 328 -2.81 34.71 20.26
N VAL A 329 -2.48 35.00 19.03
CA VAL A 329 -1.77 34.06 18.14
C VAL A 329 -0.45 34.69 17.73
N CYS A 330 0.63 34.26 18.38
CA CYS A 330 1.98 34.74 18.11
C CYS A 330 2.11 36.29 18.24
N SER A 331 1.52 36.85 19.30
CA SER A 331 1.43 38.28 19.59
C SER A 331 0.53 39.09 18.64
N VAL A 332 -0.32 38.42 17.86
CA VAL A 332 -1.36 39.05 17.04
C VAL A 332 -2.74 38.75 17.63
N PRO A 333 -3.52 39.77 18.00
CA PRO A 333 -4.89 39.58 18.46
C PRO A 333 -5.77 39.04 17.34
N LYS A 334 -6.30 37.84 17.53
CA LYS A 334 -7.20 37.18 16.60
C LYS A 334 -8.59 36.98 17.23
N ARG A 335 -9.60 36.81 16.41
CA ARG A 335 -10.92 36.29 16.81
C ARG A 335 -11.21 34.97 16.13
N LEU A 336 -11.83 34.06 16.87
CA LEU A 336 -12.19 32.72 16.44
C LEU A 336 -13.64 32.43 16.85
N CYS A 337 -14.49 32.08 15.88
CA CYS A 337 -15.93 31.93 16.08
C CYS A 337 -16.31 30.49 16.49
N THR A 338 -15.57 29.87 17.42
CA THR A 338 -15.73 28.48 17.84
C THR A 338 -17.13 28.17 18.34
N GLU A 339 -17.69 29.00 19.25
CA GLU A 339 -19.00 28.75 19.83
C GLU A 339 -20.14 28.87 18.79
N ARG A 340 -20.01 29.78 17.83
CA ARG A 340 -20.97 29.91 16.74
C ARG A 340 -21.03 28.67 15.87
N GLU A 341 -19.86 28.12 15.52
CA GLU A 341 -19.75 27.01 14.59
C GLU A 341 -19.97 25.63 15.25
N THR A 342 -19.55 25.45 16.48
CA THR A 342 -19.57 24.13 17.17
C THR A 342 -20.56 24.02 18.32
N GLY A 343 -21.13 25.14 18.74
CA GLY A 343 -21.95 25.22 19.95
C GLY A 343 -21.15 25.16 21.26
N LYS A 344 -19.80 25.23 21.21
CA LYS A 344 -18.92 25.16 22.39
C LYS A 344 -17.90 26.28 22.35
N LYS A 345 -17.60 26.85 23.52
CA LYS A 345 -16.45 27.72 23.67
C LYS A 345 -15.15 26.95 23.48
N LEU A 346 -14.08 27.64 23.14
CA LEU A 346 -12.78 27.02 22.88
C LEU A 346 -12.29 26.16 24.05
N ALA A 347 -12.38 26.65 25.28
CA ALA A 347 -11.98 25.92 26.48
C ALA A 347 -12.85 24.67 26.74
N ASP A 348 -14.16 24.75 26.45
CA ASP A 348 -15.07 23.61 26.57
C ASP A 348 -14.81 22.56 25.48
N LEU A 349 -14.46 23.02 24.27
CA LEU A 349 -14.07 22.15 23.18
C LEU A 349 -12.77 21.40 23.49
N GLU A 350 -11.75 22.10 24.02
CA GLU A 350 -10.49 21.50 24.48
C GLU A 350 -10.73 20.42 25.53
N THR A 351 -11.55 20.74 26.54
CA THR A 351 -11.89 19.80 27.61
C THR A 351 -12.63 18.58 27.08
N ALA A 352 -13.61 18.78 26.18
CA ALA A 352 -14.39 17.69 25.59
C ALA A 352 -13.57 16.84 24.61
N ALA A 353 -12.59 17.41 23.92
CA ALA A 353 -11.66 16.67 23.09
C ALA A 353 -10.79 15.71 23.90
N GLY A 354 -10.50 16.05 25.16
CA GLY A 354 -9.72 15.23 26.12
C GLY A 354 -8.22 15.18 25.79
N LYS A 355 -7.41 14.83 26.79
CA LYS A 355 -5.93 14.79 26.67
C LYS A 355 -5.44 13.34 26.42
N PRO A 356 -4.28 13.18 25.73
CA PRO A 356 -3.41 14.23 25.16
C PRO A 356 -4.05 14.93 23.96
N ILE A 357 -3.72 16.18 23.74
CA ILE A 357 -4.25 16.98 22.63
C ILE A 357 -3.11 17.76 21.96
N TYR A 358 -3.01 17.70 20.63
CA TYR A 358 -2.04 18.48 19.89
C TYR A 358 -2.51 19.95 19.83
N GLN A 359 -1.58 20.88 20.01
CA GLN A 359 -1.90 22.32 20.04
C GLN A 359 -2.55 22.83 18.75
N LEU A 360 -3.33 23.91 18.83
CA LEU A 360 -4.02 24.49 17.67
C LEU A 360 -3.07 25.18 16.71
N PHE A 361 -2.02 25.83 17.24
CA PHE A 361 -1.04 26.56 16.45
C PHE A 361 0.33 26.54 17.14
N ALA A 362 1.36 26.90 16.41
CA ALA A 362 2.71 27.10 16.91
C ALA A 362 3.30 28.37 16.32
N CYS A 363 3.98 29.17 17.15
CA CYS A 363 4.75 30.33 16.73
C CYS A 363 6.12 29.85 16.25
N GLY A 364 6.26 29.61 14.95
CA GLY A 364 7.42 28.98 14.36
C GLY A 364 7.28 27.47 14.18
N VAL A 365 8.36 26.70 14.40
CA VAL A 365 8.34 25.24 14.21
C VAL A 365 7.58 24.55 15.34
N PRO A 366 6.55 23.77 15.04
CA PRO A 366 5.80 23.02 16.04
C PRO A 366 6.68 22.04 16.83
N PRO A 367 6.41 21.84 18.13
CA PRO A 367 7.11 20.84 18.92
C PRO A 367 6.97 19.44 18.29
N LYS A 368 8.08 18.72 18.20
CA LYS A 368 8.15 17.34 17.63
C LYS A 368 7.66 17.24 16.18
N GLU A 369 7.60 18.36 15.45
CA GLU A 369 7.24 18.29 14.04
C GLU A 369 8.21 17.37 13.28
N PRO A 370 7.71 16.42 12.47
CA PRO A 370 8.57 15.56 11.67
C PRO A 370 9.43 16.37 10.71
N THR A 371 10.65 15.88 10.43
CA THR A 371 11.57 16.57 9.52
C THR A 371 11.01 16.66 8.11
N CYS A 372 11.37 17.72 7.40
CA CYS A 372 11.17 17.90 5.97
C CYS A 372 12.49 17.79 5.18
N VAL A 373 13.58 17.40 5.84
CA VAL A 373 14.86 17.13 5.18
C VAL A 373 14.92 15.64 4.85
N PRO A 374 15.04 15.27 3.56
CA PRO A 374 15.20 13.88 3.16
C PRO A 374 16.41 13.26 3.84
N PHE A 375 16.28 12.04 4.32
CA PHE A 375 17.36 11.36 5.03
C PHE A 375 17.15 9.85 5.08
N ARG A 376 18.19 9.10 4.73
CA ARG A 376 18.28 7.65 4.99
C ARG A 376 19.69 7.32 5.47
N ASP A 377 19.77 6.53 6.53
CA ASP A 377 21.05 6.18 7.17
C ASP A 377 21.95 5.41 6.19
N ASN A 378 23.21 5.88 6.06
CA ASN A 378 24.22 5.37 5.11
C ASN A 378 23.88 5.49 3.60
N GLU A 379 22.80 6.16 3.22
CA GLU A 379 22.43 6.38 1.83
C GLU A 379 22.60 7.87 1.47
N PHE A 380 21.85 8.77 2.12
CA PHE A 380 21.94 10.21 1.88
C PHE A 380 21.49 11.03 3.11
N THR A 381 21.87 12.31 3.11
CA THR A 381 21.58 13.21 4.23
C THR A 381 20.58 14.32 3.89
N GLY A 382 20.24 14.52 2.62
CA GLY A 382 19.43 15.64 2.13
C GLY A 382 20.09 17.01 2.30
N MET A 383 21.39 17.03 2.61
CA MET A 383 22.16 18.27 2.83
C MET A 383 23.06 18.51 1.64
N SER A 384 22.91 19.67 1.00
CA SER A 384 23.76 20.09 -0.11
C SER A 384 25.24 20.10 0.25
N ALA A 385 26.07 19.58 -0.64
CA ALA A 385 27.53 19.63 -0.58
C ALA A 385 28.10 20.10 -1.94
N ALA A 386 29.36 20.45 -2.00
CA ALA A 386 29.96 20.94 -3.22
C ALA A 386 30.01 19.89 -4.36
N ASP A 387 30.07 18.62 -3.99
CA ASP A 387 30.08 17.46 -4.88
C ASP A 387 28.72 16.73 -4.93
N ASP A 388 27.69 17.21 -4.21
CA ASP A 388 26.34 16.67 -4.07
C ASP A 388 25.39 17.87 -3.80
N PRO A 389 25.03 18.67 -4.83
CA PRO A 389 24.31 19.93 -4.61
C PRO A 389 22.87 19.79 -4.10
N ASP A 390 22.16 18.71 -4.43
CA ASP A 390 20.79 18.45 -4.02
C ASP A 390 20.68 17.50 -2.81
N GLY A 391 21.81 16.88 -2.40
CA GLY A 391 21.89 16.09 -1.18
C GLY A 391 21.33 14.68 -1.28
N ASP A 392 21.24 14.11 -2.47
CA ASP A 392 20.66 12.80 -2.72
C ASP A 392 21.63 11.62 -2.48
N GLY A 393 22.91 11.93 -2.18
CA GLY A 393 23.96 10.97 -1.89
C GLY A 393 24.76 10.51 -3.11
N ILE A 394 24.35 10.87 -4.33
CA ILE A 394 25.08 10.58 -5.55
C ILE A 394 25.98 11.79 -5.88
N LYS A 395 27.17 11.58 -6.38
CA LYS A 395 28.19 12.62 -6.42
C LYS A 395 28.73 12.87 -7.82
N GLY A 396 28.88 14.16 -8.15
CA GLY A 396 29.62 14.60 -9.33
C GLY A 396 29.07 14.00 -10.62
N ALA A 397 29.95 13.42 -11.46
CA ALA A 397 29.55 12.88 -12.75
C ALA A 397 28.76 11.54 -12.69
N ALA A 398 28.61 10.95 -11.52
CA ALA A 398 27.77 9.77 -11.34
C ALA A 398 26.29 10.14 -11.13
N ASP A 399 26.01 11.40 -10.83
CA ASP A 399 24.69 11.94 -10.64
C ASP A 399 24.11 12.39 -11.98
N ASN A 400 23.00 11.78 -12.38
CA ASN A 400 22.33 12.10 -13.63
C ASN A 400 21.33 13.27 -13.54
N CYS A 401 21.12 13.80 -12.30
CA CYS A 401 20.28 14.98 -12.02
C CYS A 401 20.88 15.92 -10.95
N PRO A 402 22.06 16.55 -11.15
CA PRO A 402 22.85 17.21 -10.11
C PRO A 402 22.17 18.33 -9.30
N THR A 403 20.96 18.72 -9.63
CA THR A 403 20.21 19.79 -8.95
C THR A 403 18.76 19.38 -8.61
N VAL A 404 18.41 18.12 -8.87
CA VAL A 404 17.06 17.59 -8.59
C VAL A 404 17.20 16.26 -7.87
N PHE A 405 16.94 16.27 -6.59
CA PHE A 405 17.01 15.14 -5.68
C PHE A 405 16.30 13.89 -6.24
N ASN A 406 17.09 12.88 -6.61
CA ASN A 406 16.61 11.62 -7.17
C ASN A 406 17.45 10.42 -6.68
N PRO A 407 17.54 10.21 -5.35
CA PRO A 407 18.33 9.14 -4.78
C PRO A 407 17.85 7.77 -5.27
N ILE A 408 18.77 6.81 -5.34
CA ILE A 408 18.48 5.44 -5.75
C ILE A 408 17.55 4.78 -4.75
N ARG A 409 16.38 4.31 -5.21
CA ARG A 409 15.42 3.55 -4.41
C ARG A 409 15.72 2.05 -4.51
N PRO A 410 15.29 1.22 -3.54
CA PRO A 410 15.43 -0.24 -3.62
C PRO A 410 14.90 -0.84 -4.94
N MET A 411 13.83 -0.25 -5.51
CA MET A 411 13.24 -0.67 -6.79
C MET A 411 14.08 -0.30 -8.02
N ASP A 412 15.02 0.64 -7.92
CA ASP A 412 15.77 1.19 -9.07
C ASP A 412 17.01 0.35 -9.46
N ARG A 413 17.17 -0.83 -8.86
CA ARG A 413 18.23 -1.80 -9.20
C ARG A 413 19.67 -1.27 -9.08
N GLY A 414 19.89 -0.27 -8.21
CA GLY A 414 21.23 0.27 -7.89
C GLY A 414 21.73 1.36 -8.81
N ALA A 415 20.88 1.94 -9.65
CA ALA A 415 21.19 3.11 -10.49
C ALA A 415 20.06 4.14 -10.42
N GLN A 416 20.39 5.43 -10.58
CA GLN A 416 19.36 6.46 -10.77
C GLN A 416 18.63 6.20 -12.09
N PRO A 417 17.26 6.28 -12.11
CA PRO A 417 16.49 6.05 -13.33
C PRO A 417 16.83 7.02 -14.46
N ASP A 418 16.95 6.47 -15.65
CA ASP A 418 17.14 7.14 -16.94
C ASP A 418 16.44 6.24 -17.97
N THR A 419 15.14 6.51 -18.16
CA THR A 419 14.24 5.57 -18.83
C THR A 419 14.48 5.49 -20.34
N ASP A 420 14.85 6.59 -20.99
CA ASP A 420 15.13 6.64 -22.44
C ASP A 420 16.63 6.51 -22.78
N GLY A 421 17.50 6.51 -21.76
CA GLY A 421 18.93 6.23 -21.88
C GLY A 421 19.75 7.36 -22.49
N ASP A 422 19.31 8.62 -22.41
CA ASP A 422 19.98 9.76 -22.99
C ASP A 422 21.04 10.42 -22.09
N GLY A 423 21.13 9.98 -20.83
CA GLY A 423 22.09 10.44 -19.84
C GLY A 423 21.56 11.50 -18.88
N PHE A 424 20.32 11.96 -19.04
CA PHE A 424 19.60 12.74 -18.03
C PHE A 424 18.71 11.82 -17.22
N GLY A 425 18.69 12.00 -15.90
CA GLY A 425 17.79 11.20 -15.06
C GLY A 425 16.34 11.63 -15.21
N ASP A 426 15.41 10.68 -15.09
CA ASP A 426 13.95 10.90 -15.22
C ASP A 426 13.46 12.12 -14.44
N ALA A 427 14.02 12.37 -13.25
CA ALA A 427 13.58 13.46 -12.36
C ALA A 427 13.89 14.85 -12.91
N CYS A 428 14.96 15.02 -13.64
CA CYS A 428 15.40 16.31 -14.20
C CYS A 428 15.23 16.42 -15.71
N ASP A 429 15.02 15.30 -16.40
CA ASP A 429 14.85 15.27 -17.85
C ASP A 429 13.58 16.02 -18.28
N PRO A 430 13.68 16.94 -19.27
CA PRO A 430 12.51 17.57 -19.89
C PRO A 430 11.56 16.57 -20.55
N CYS A 431 12.07 15.46 -21.07
CA CYS A 431 11.34 14.46 -21.85
C CYS A 431 11.63 13.03 -21.37
N PRO A 432 11.22 12.60 -20.18
CA PRO A 432 11.72 11.37 -19.53
C PRO A 432 11.50 10.04 -20.28
N LEU A 433 10.75 10.05 -21.38
CA LEU A 433 10.50 8.89 -22.24
C LEU A 433 10.89 9.12 -23.70
N ASP A 434 11.65 10.17 -24.00
CA ASP A 434 12.01 10.52 -25.37
C ASP A 434 13.37 11.21 -25.42
N SER A 435 14.41 10.51 -25.80
CA SER A 435 15.79 11.02 -25.93
C SER A 435 15.94 12.20 -26.90
N ASN A 436 14.88 12.63 -27.56
CA ASN A 436 14.83 13.81 -28.41
C ASN A 436 14.22 15.03 -27.70
N HIS A 437 14.98 15.72 -26.91
CA HIS A 437 14.57 16.92 -26.16
C HIS A 437 14.00 18.07 -27.01
N ALA A 438 14.20 18.06 -28.34
CA ALA A 438 13.65 19.09 -29.21
C ALA A 438 12.14 18.92 -29.49
N MET A 439 11.62 17.73 -29.26
CA MET A 439 10.20 17.39 -29.52
C MET A 439 9.71 16.32 -28.54
N CYS A 440 9.55 16.71 -27.27
CA CYS A 440 8.95 15.79 -26.28
C CYS A 440 7.56 15.34 -26.72
N ARG A 441 7.35 14.04 -26.74
CA ARG A 441 5.99 13.49 -26.83
C ARG A 441 5.20 13.92 -25.60
N LYS A 442 3.90 13.98 -25.73
CA LYS A 442 2.99 14.25 -24.60
C LYS A 442 2.22 12.97 -24.31
N PRO A 443 1.89 12.72 -23.05
CA PRO A 443 1.01 11.61 -22.69
C PRO A 443 -0.29 11.64 -23.52
N ASP A 444 -0.64 10.48 -24.07
CA ASP A 444 -1.77 10.31 -24.99
C ASP A 444 -2.50 9.00 -24.66
N LEU A 445 -3.83 9.02 -24.62
CA LEU A 445 -4.66 7.83 -24.44
C LEU A 445 -4.50 6.78 -25.57
N ASN A 446 -3.93 7.17 -26.70
CA ASN A 446 -3.64 6.22 -27.78
C ASN A 446 -2.28 5.52 -27.66
N ASP A 447 -1.44 5.92 -26.70
CA ASP A 447 -0.14 5.36 -26.35
C ASP A 447 0.01 5.51 -24.83
N GLU A 448 -0.75 4.70 -24.10
CA GLU A 448 -0.92 4.89 -22.66
C GLU A 448 0.37 4.67 -21.85
N ASP A 449 1.26 3.78 -22.28
CA ASP A 449 2.53 3.48 -21.60
C ASP A 449 3.74 4.25 -22.16
N GLY A 450 3.52 4.98 -23.26
CA GLY A 450 4.50 5.89 -23.80
C GLY A 450 5.66 5.22 -24.56
N ASP A 451 5.52 4.00 -25.03
CA ASP A 451 6.58 3.27 -25.74
C ASP A 451 6.67 3.63 -27.23
N GLY A 452 5.74 4.44 -27.72
CA GLY A 452 5.67 4.91 -29.12
C GLY A 452 4.84 4.01 -30.03
N ILE A 453 4.20 2.98 -29.48
CA ILE A 453 3.30 2.09 -30.23
C ILE A 453 1.86 2.42 -29.83
N ASN A 454 0.99 2.59 -30.82
CA ASN A 454 -0.41 2.91 -30.54
C ASN A 454 -1.12 1.69 -29.92
N ASN A 455 -1.91 1.89 -28.86
CA ASN A 455 -2.66 0.83 -28.15
C ASN A 455 -3.43 -0.13 -29.06
N ALA A 456 -3.89 0.35 -30.25
CA ALA A 456 -4.64 -0.47 -31.18
C ALA A 456 -3.81 -1.58 -31.85
N ILE A 457 -2.49 -1.47 -31.84
CA ILE A 457 -1.52 -2.41 -32.45
C ILE A 457 -0.46 -2.87 -31.45
N ASP A 458 -0.50 -2.33 -30.24
CA ASP A 458 0.42 -2.65 -29.16
C ASP A 458 0.00 -3.96 -28.49
N ASN A 459 0.93 -4.88 -28.41
CA ASN A 459 0.71 -6.18 -27.78
C ASN A 459 0.85 -6.16 -26.25
N CYS A 460 1.23 -4.99 -25.65
CA CYS A 460 1.29 -4.74 -24.21
C CYS A 460 0.87 -3.31 -23.80
N SER A 461 -0.22 -2.80 -24.23
CA SER A 461 -0.68 -1.39 -24.19
C SER A 461 -0.63 -0.65 -22.83
N THR A 462 -0.16 -1.28 -21.76
CA THR A 462 0.00 -0.68 -20.42
C THR A 462 1.37 -0.94 -19.81
N ILE A 463 2.26 -1.62 -20.54
CA ILE A 463 3.64 -1.92 -20.10
C ILE A 463 4.57 -1.73 -21.29
N ALA A 464 5.35 -0.68 -21.27
CA ALA A 464 6.20 -0.26 -22.37
C ALA A 464 7.10 -1.38 -22.91
N ASN A 465 6.95 -1.67 -24.21
CA ASN A 465 7.70 -2.71 -24.93
C ASN A 465 7.88 -2.37 -26.41
N ALA A 466 8.46 -1.23 -26.73
CA ALA A 466 8.65 -0.71 -28.10
C ALA A 466 9.20 -1.74 -29.11
N ASN A 467 9.85 -2.82 -28.65
CA ASN A 467 10.31 -3.92 -29.50
C ASN A 467 9.21 -4.93 -29.88
N GLN A 468 8.02 -4.83 -29.27
CA GLN A 468 6.83 -5.66 -29.48
C GLN A 468 7.14 -7.17 -29.48
N LYS A 469 8.11 -7.59 -28.63
CA LYS A 469 8.55 -8.98 -28.59
C LYS A 469 7.45 -9.87 -28.07
N ASP A 470 7.13 -10.90 -28.83
CA ASP A 470 6.14 -11.95 -28.54
C ASP A 470 6.78 -13.30 -28.95
N THR A 471 7.25 -14.05 -27.94
CA THR A 471 8.08 -15.24 -28.16
C THR A 471 7.25 -16.44 -28.64
N ASP A 472 6.00 -16.57 -28.19
CA ASP A 472 5.13 -17.71 -28.54
C ASP A 472 4.06 -17.35 -29.60
N MET A 473 4.03 -16.10 -30.04
CA MET A 473 3.19 -15.58 -31.14
C MET A 473 1.68 -15.70 -30.88
N ASP A 474 1.26 -15.48 -29.63
CA ASP A 474 -0.14 -15.54 -29.27
C ASP A 474 -0.87 -14.17 -29.32
N GLY A 475 -0.10 -13.10 -29.56
CA GLY A 475 -0.59 -11.71 -29.68
C GLY A 475 -0.45 -10.91 -28.41
N GLN A 476 0.10 -11.46 -27.34
CA GLN A 476 0.47 -10.77 -26.11
C GLN A 476 2.00 -10.67 -26.01
N GLY A 477 2.53 -9.49 -25.73
CA GLY A 477 3.98 -9.29 -25.67
C GLY A 477 4.60 -9.92 -24.42
N ASP A 478 5.85 -10.40 -24.52
CA ASP A 478 6.57 -11.12 -23.47
C ASP A 478 6.52 -10.42 -22.08
N VAL A 479 6.50 -9.08 -22.04
CA VAL A 479 6.58 -8.31 -20.79
C VAL A 479 5.25 -8.24 -20.04
N CYS A 480 4.13 -8.43 -20.71
CA CYS A 480 2.79 -8.44 -20.14
C CYS A 480 2.12 -9.81 -20.21
N ASP A 481 2.78 -10.79 -20.84
CA ASP A 481 2.31 -12.16 -20.90
C ASP A 481 2.74 -12.95 -19.65
N ALA A 482 1.77 -13.60 -19.04
CA ALA A 482 2.02 -14.51 -17.91
C ALA A 482 2.76 -15.79 -18.32
N CYS A 483 2.74 -16.12 -19.60
CA CYS A 483 3.29 -17.36 -20.15
C CYS A 483 4.12 -17.11 -21.41
N PRO A 484 5.17 -16.29 -21.40
CA PRO A 484 5.84 -15.80 -22.61
C PRO A 484 6.43 -16.86 -23.56
N THR A 485 6.27 -18.15 -23.24
CA THR A 485 6.77 -19.29 -24.02
C THR A 485 5.70 -20.34 -24.32
N PHE A 486 4.44 -20.10 -23.95
CA PHE A 486 3.30 -21.00 -24.13
C PHE A 486 2.07 -20.21 -24.56
N ALA A 487 1.72 -20.27 -25.82
CA ALA A 487 0.61 -19.52 -26.38
C ALA A 487 -0.70 -19.71 -25.60
N ASN A 488 -1.19 -18.62 -25.02
CA ASN A 488 -2.44 -18.54 -24.26
C ASN A 488 -3.34 -17.38 -24.73
N PRO A 489 -3.70 -17.34 -26.01
CA PRO A 489 -4.37 -16.20 -26.63
C PRO A 489 -5.63 -15.77 -25.87
N ALA A 490 -5.88 -14.46 -25.84
CA ALA A 490 -7.01 -13.85 -25.14
C ALA A 490 -7.08 -14.14 -23.63
N GLY A 491 -5.93 -14.36 -22.98
CA GLY A 491 -5.83 -14.60 -21.53
C GLY A 491 -6.38 -15.98 -21.13
N ALA A 492 -6.25 -16.98 -21.98
CA ALA A 492 -6.48 -18.36 -21.62
C ALA A 492 -5.58 -18.76 -20.45
N ALA A 493 -5.97 -19.76 -19.68
CA ALA A 493 -5.16 -20.21 -18.55
C ALA A 493 -3.87 -20.89 -19.05
N CYS A 494 -2.75 -20.46 -18.50
CA CYS A 494 -1.44 -21.08 -18.77
C CYS A 494 -1.37 -22.51 -18.24
N GLU A 495 -0.79 -23.42 -18.99
CA GLU A 495 -0.58 -24.80 -18.53
C GLU A 495 0.76 -24.91 -17.78
N PHE A 496 0.70 -25.30 -16.50
CA PHE A 496 1.87 -25.55 -15.65
C PHE A 496 1.77 -26.91 -14.96
N SER A 497 2.91 -27.51 -14.65
CA SER A 497 3.01 -28.51 -13.58
C SER A 497 3.19 -27.77 -12.23
N VAL A 498 2.93 -28.43 -11.12
CA VAL A 498 3.20 -27.84 -9.79
C VAL A 498 4.67 -27.46 -9.65
N LYS A 499 5.58 -28.23 -10.20
CA LYS A 499 7.02 -27.92 -10.17
C LYS A 499 7.38 -26.68 -10.98
N ASP A 500 6.68 -26.38 -12.08
CA ASP A 500 6.90 -25.15 -12.84
C ASP A 500 6.53 -23.91 -11.99
N LEU A 501 5.50 -24.05 -11.16
CA LEU A 501 5.05 -23.00 -10.26
C LEU A 501 5.97 -22.81 -9.03
N ARG A 502 6.54 -23.89 -8.49
CA ARG A 502 7.13 -23.89 -7.15
C ARG A 502 8.63 -24.15 -7.11
N ASP A 503 9.23 -24.84 -8.06
CA ASP A 503 10.67 -25.14 -8.07
C ASP A 503 11.47 -23.94 -8.58
N PRO A 504 12.20 -23.22 -7.71
CA PRO A 504 12.95 -22.03 -8.12
C PRO A 504 14.04 -22.33 -9.15
N ALA A 505 14.52 -23.58 -9.22
CA ALA A 505 15.52 -23.98 -10.22
C ALA A 505 14.98 -24.00 -11.66
N ARG A 506 13.66 -24.03 -11.85
CA ARG A 506 13.04 -24.01 -13.18
C ARG A 506 12.88 -22.60 -13.74
N GLY A 507 12.75 -21.59 -12.89
CA GLY A 507 12.59 -20.20 -13.30
C GLY A 507 11.32 -19.92 -14.13
N LEU A 508 10.28 -20.78 -13.99
CA LEU A 508 9.04 -20.69 -14.75
C LEU A 508 7.86 -20.14 -13.91
N ARG A 509 8.10 -19.80 -12.64
CA ARG A 509 7.05 -19.29 -11.75
C ARG A 509 6.39 -18.03 -12.33
N PRO A 510 5.09 -18.07 -12.65
CA PRO A 510 4.40 -16.89 -13.17
C PRO A 510 4.14 -15.85 -12.05
N PRO A 511 3.80 -14.62 -12.42
CA PRO A 511 3.31 -13.62 -11.46
C PRO A 511 2.09 -14.12 -10.68
N LEU A 512 1.96 -13.72 -9.41
CA LEU A 512 0.80 -14.07 -8.59
C LEU A 512 -0.48 -13.46 -9.17
N GLY A 513 -1.58 -14.23 -9.11
CA GLY A 513 -2.85 -13.88 -9.76
C GLY A 513 -2.97 -14.41 -11.18
N THR A 514 -1.90 -15.00 -11.74
CA THR A 514 -1.97 -15.65 -13.08
C THR A 514 -2.97 -16.80 -13.06
N LYS A 515 -3.83 -16.83 -14.08
CA LYS A 515 -4.78 -17.93 -14.28
C LYS A 515 -4.04 -19.15 -14.84
N VAL A 516 -4.00 -20.23 -14.09
CA VAL A 516 -3.27 -21.45 -14.43
C VAL A 516 -4.19 -22.63 -14.62
N THR A 517 -3.80 -23.56 -15.49
CA THR A 517 -4.36 -24.90 -15.58
C THR A 517 -3.28 -25.90 -15.21
N ILE A 518 -3.53 -26.70 -14.20
CA ILE A 518 -2.62 -27.77 -13.77
C ILE A 518 -3.28 -29.11 -14.09
N LYS A 519 -2.65 -29.88 -14.94
CA LYS A 519 -3.11 -31.23 -15.35
C LYS A 519 -2.46 -32.30 -14.49
N ASN A 520 -3.11 -33.46 -14.41
CA ASN A 520 -2.58 -34.63 -13.72
C ASN A 520 -2.22 -34.39 -12.25
N LEU A 521 -3.04 -33.61 -11.53
CA LEU A 521 -2.90 -33.44 -10.09
C LEU A 521 -3.50 -34.64 -9.36
N LEU A 522 -2.70 -35.34 -8.55
CA LEU A 522 -3.13 -36.41 -7.68
C LEU A 522 -3.51 -35.88 -6.31
N ILE A 523 -4.75 -36.06 -5.88
CA ILE A 523 -5.23 -35.63 -4.55
C ILE A 523 -4.65 -36.56 -3.48
N VAL A 524 -3.91 -35.98 -2.52
CA VAL A 524 -3.27 -36.68 -1.40
C VAL A 524 -3.90 -36.40 -0.05
N GLY A 525 -4.71 -35.34 0.06
CA GLY A 525 -5.42 -34.98 1.28
C GLY A 525 -6.61 -34.08 1.00
N LEU A 526 -7.68 -34.22 1.81
CA LEU A 526 -8.85 -33.34 1.73
C LEU A 526 -8.86 -32.38 2.91
N ARG A 527 -9.20 -31.14 2.63
CA ARG A 527 -9.41 -30.08 3.62
C ARG A 527 -10.92 -29.85 3.72
N SER A 528 -11.53 -30.47 4.70
CA SER A 528 -13.00 -30.52 4.84
C SER A 528 -13.54 -29.77 6.05
N VAL A 529 -12.69 -29.06 6.78
CA VAL A 529 -13.02 -28.32 8.01
C VAL A 529 -12.59 -26.87 7.85
N LYS A 530 -13.42 -25.92 8.26
CA LYS A 530 -13.25 -24.44 8.22
C LYS A 530 -12.91 -23.84 6.84
N SER A 531 -12.02 -24.43 6.07
CA SER A 531 -11.54 -23.87 4.80
C SER A 531 -11.47 -24.99 3.79
N PHE A 532 -12.42 -25.03 2.87
CA PHE A 532 -12.60 -26.17 1.98
C PHE A 532 -11.64 -26.16 0.79
N GLY A 533 -11.05 -27.30 0.50
CA GLY A 533 -10.09 -27.50 -0.57
C GLY A 533 -9.42 -28.86 -0.48
N PHE A 534 -8.32 -29.03 -1.18
CA PHE A 534 -7.57 -30.29 -1.15
C PHE A 534 -6.09 -30.06 -1.41
N HIS A 535 -5.28 -30.91 -0.79
CA HIS A 535 -3.85 -31.00 -1.06
C HIS A 535 -3.63 -31.99 -2.20
N ALA A 536 -2.88 -31.57 -3.20
CA ALA A 536 -2.59 -32.37 -4.38
C ALA A 536 -1.11 -32.24 -4.76
N ARG A 537 -0.64 -33.17 -5.62
CA ARG A 537 0.71 -33.16 -6.16
C ARG A 537 0.73 -33.59 -7.61
N ASP A 538 1.81 -33.29 -8.34
CA ASP A 538 2.06 -33.85 -9.64
C ASP A 538 2.07 -35.39 -9.56
N VAL A 539 1.48 -36.06 -10.54
CA VAL A 539 1.59 -37.52 -10.68
C VAL A 539 3.05 -37.86 -10.98
N GLY A 540 3.61 -38.83 -10.23
CA GLY A 540 4.99 -39.28 -10.38
C GLY A 540 5.69 -39.57 -9.07
N THR A 541 6.97 -39.93 -9.10
CA THR A 541 7.78 -40.28 -7.93
C THR A 541 8.79 -39.21 -7.52
N ASP A 542 8.99 -38.21 -8.34
CA ASP A 542 9.88 -37.08 -8.02
C ASP A 542 9.08 -36.03 -7.25
N LEU A 543 9.14 -36.08 -5.92
CA LEU A 543 8.24 -35.37 -5.01
C LEU A 543 8.64 -33.95 -4.63
N PRO A 544 9.94 -33.53 -4.50
CA PRO A 544 10.27 -32.18 -4.13
C PRO A 544 9.60 -31.12 -5.01
N TYR A 545 8.98 -30.10 -4.38
CA TYR A 545 8.22 -29.02 -5.04
C TYR A 545 6.99 -29.45 -5.86
N SER A 546 6.53 -30.71 -5.72
CA SER A 546 5.39 -31.22 -6.50
C SER A 546 4.03 -31.04 -5.83
N GLY A 547 3.99 -30.59 -4.56
CA GLY A 547 2.75 -30.43 -3.80
C GLY A 547 2.18 -29.02 -3.90
N ILE A 548 0.84 -28.90 -3.93
CA ILE A 548 0.11 -27.62 -3.95
C ILE A 548 -1.21 -27.73 -3.20
N LEU A 549 -1.66 -26.64 -2.57
CA LEU A 549 -3.01 -26.50 -2.06
C LEU A 549 -3.94 -25.99 -3.17
N VAL A 550 -5.12 -26.60 -3.30
CA VAL A 550 -6.21 -26.09 -4.14
C VAL A 550 -7.33 -25.65 -3.20
N PHE A 551 -7.54 -24.34 -3.11
CA PHE A 551 -8.54 -23.73 -2.23
C PHE A 551 -9.83 -23.46 -3.00
N GLN A 552 -10.88 -24.21 -2.68
CA GLN A 552 -12.19 -24.07 -3.35
C GLN A 552 -13.10 -23.05 -2.66
N GLY A 553 -12.78 -22.64 -1.42
CA GLY A 553 -13.61 -21.73 -0.64
C GLY A 553 -14.98 -22.31 -0.25
N GLY A 554 -15.82 -21.48 0.37
CA GLY A 554 -17.20 -21.84 0.66
C GLY A 554 -17.40 -22.70 1.91
N THR A 555 -18.61 -23.29 2.03
CA THR A 555 -19.09 -24.05 3.21
C THR A 555 -19.37 -25.51 2.90
N LYS A 556 -18.96 -26.02 1.75
CA LYS A 556 -19.24 -27.37 1.28
C LYS A 556 -17.95 -28.17 1.08
N ALA A 557 -18.03 -29.47 1.32
CA ALA A 557 -16.92 -30.39 1.07
C ALA A 557 -16.38 -30.27 -0.37
N PRO A 558 -15.07 -30.52 -0.59
CA PRO A 558 -14.45 -30.41 -1.91
C PRO A 558 -15.14 -31.27 -2.96
N ALA A 559 -15.45 -30.68 -4.11
CA ALA A 559 -16.14 -31.34 -5.20
C ALA A 559 -15.57 -30.93 -6.58
N ALA A 560 -15.71 -31.77 -7.56
CA ALA A 560 -15.48 -31.42 -8.96
C ALA A 560 -16.56 -30.43 -9.46
N THR A 561 -16.30 -29.83 -10.62
CA THR A 561 -17.20 -28.81 -11.21
C THR A 561 -18.60 -29.39 -11.53
N ASP A 562 -18.70 -30.68 -11.83
CA ASP A 562 -19.96 -31.37 -12.05
C ASP A 562 -20.71 -31.76 -10.74
N GLY A 563 -20.16 -31.41 -9.59
CA GLY A 563 -20.70 -31.75 -8.27
C GLY A 563 -20.25 -33.07 -7.69
N THR A 564 -19.43 -33.85 -8.39
CA THR A 564 -18.90 -35.13 -7.89
C THR A 564 -17.98 -34.88 -6.69
N PRO A 565 -18.23 -35.53 -5.53
CA PRO A 565 -17.36 -35.40 -4.36
C PRO A 565 -15.93 -35.84 -4.67
N LEU A 566 -14.95 -35.04 -4.27
CA LEU A 566 -13.54 -35.39 -4.42
C LEU A 566 -13.11 -36.40 -3.35
N GLN A 567 -12.14 -37.24 -3.71
CA GLN A 567 -11.57 -38.27 -2.83
C GLN A 567 -10.04 -38.32 -3.00
N VAL A 568 -9.35 -38.72 -1.95
CA VAL A 568 -7.92 -39.04 -2.02
C VAL A 568 -7.71 -40.13 -3.07
N GLY A 569 -6.75 -39.92 -3.96
CA GLY A 569 -6.48 -40.78 -5.11
C GLY A 569 -7.11 -40.32 -6.43
N HIS A 570 -8.08 -39.40 -6.43
CA HIS A 570 -8.51 -38.80 -7.70
C HIS A 570 -7.34 -38.09 -8.38
N ILE A 571 -7.24 -38.24 -9.68
CA ILE A 571 -6.39 -37.42 -10.54
C ILE A 571 -7.30 -36.38 -11.18
N VAL A 572 -6.93 -35.12 -11.06
CA VAL A 572 -7.76 -34.01 -11.51
C VAL A 572 -6.97 -33.05 -12.42
N THR A 573 -7.71 -32.32 -13.24
CA THR A 573 -7.24 -31.08 -13.89
C THR A 573 -7.91 -29.94 -13.17
N VAL A 574 -7.13 -28.93 -12.74
CA VAL A 574 -7.60 -27.75 -12.00
C VAL A 574 -7.30 -26.50 -12.80
N THR A 575 -8.27 -25.59 -12.89
CA THR A 575 -8.08 -24.22 -13.40
C THR A 575 -8.49 -23.23 -12.33
N GLY A 576 -7.61 -22.29 -12.02
CA GLY A 576 -7.81 -21.23 -11.01
C GLY A 576 -6.68 -20.22 -11.08
N ASN A 577 -6.57 -19.36 -10.08
CA ASN A 577 -5.49 -18.36 -10.00
C ASN A 577 -4.37 -18.90 -9.09
N PHE A 578 -3.12 -18.80 -9.55
CA PHE A 578 -1.95 -19.09 -8.72
C PHE A 578 -1.69 -17.93 -7.75
N THR A 579 -1.64 -18.22 -6.46
CA THR A 579 -1.51 -17.21 -5.41
C THR A 579 -0.69 -17.73 -4.22
N VAL A 580 -0.45 -16.86 -3.24
CA VAL A 580 0.18 -17.20 -1.96
C VAL A 580 -0.72 -16.72 -0.84
N PHE A 581 -1.10 -17.62 0.07
CA PHE A 581 -1.83 -17.25 1.27
C PHE A 581 -1.08 -17.73 2.52
N SER A 582 -0.83 -16.84 3.47
CA SER A 582 -0.04 -17.14 4.69
C SER A 582 1.28 -17.88 4.38
N GLU A 583 1.96 -17.45 3.31
CA GLU A 583 3.23 -18.00 2.82
C GLU A 583 3.12 -19.41 2.19
N GLN A 584 1.93 -19.91 1.99
CA GLN A 584 1.66 -21.16 1.29
C GLN A 584 1.27 -20.90 -0.17
N ASP A 585 1.95 -21.57 -1.09
CA ASP A 585 1.57 -21.58 -2.51
C ASP A 585 0.24 -22.31 -2.69
N GLU A 586 -0.73 -21.67 -3.34
CA GLU A 586 -2.03 -22.26 -3.60
C GLU A 586 -2.62 -21.87 -4.95
N VAL A 587 -3.62 -22.63 -5.37
CA VAL A 587 -4.54 -22.24 -6.45
C VAL A 587 -5.88 -21.88 -5.82
N ASP A 588 -6.27 -20.62 -5.94
CA ASP A 588 -7.56 -20.12 -5.47
C ASP A 588 -8.47 -19.71 -6.65
N THR A 589 -9.60 -19.06 -6.34
CA THR A 589 -10.58 -18.61 -7.33
C THR A 589 -10.83 -19.70 -8.40
N VAL A 590 -10.95 -20.95 -7.92
CA VAL A 590 -11.02 -22.15 -8.75
C VAL A 590 -12.26 -22.10 -9.62
N THR A 591 -12.06 -22.09 -10.94
CA THR A 591 -13.14 -22.05 -11.94
C THR A 591 -13.50 -23.42 -12.50
N SER A 592 -12.57 -24.39 -12.41
CA SER A 592 -12.80 -25.75 -12.89
C SER A 592 -11.99 -26.79 -12.11
N VAL A 593 -12.62 -27.88 -11.77
CA VAL A 593 -11.99 -29.14 -11.29
C VAL A 593 -12.61 -30.31 -12.04
N VAL A 594 -11.83 -30.99 -12.84
CA VAL A 594 -12.29 -32.14 -13.65
C VAL A 594 -11.55 -33.41 -13.23
N ILE A 595 -12.29 -34.44 -12.84
CA ILE A 595 -11.71 -35.75 -12.52
C ILE A 595 -11.32 -36.43 -13.83
N THR A 596 -10.04 -36.81 -13.96
CA THR A 596 -9.47 -37.42 -15.15
C THR A 596 -9.02 -38.86 -14.91
N GLY A 597 -8.92 -39.27 -13.64
CA GLY A 597 -8.51 -40.62 -13.27
C GLY A 597 -8.55 -40.89 -11.78
N MET A 598 -8.03 -42.06 -11.40
CA MET A 598 -7.93 -42.53 -10.03
C MET A 598 -6.65 -43.34 -9.82
N ASP A 599 -5.85 -43.02 -8.83
CA ASP A 599 -4.68 -43.78 -8.38
C ASP A 599 -4.55 -43.71 -6.84
N ALA A 600 -5.29 -44.54 -6.15
CA ALA A 600 -5.26 -44.63 -4.70
C ALA A 600 -3.90 -45.15 -4.17
N ALA A 601 -3.18 -45.98 -4.95
CA ALA A 601 -1.90 -46.54 -4.55
C ALA A 601 -0.81 -45.43 -4.56
N ALA A 602 -0.79 -44.60 -5.61
CA ALA A 602 0.13 -43.47 -5.68
C ALA A 602 -0.21 -42.37 -4.63
N ALA A 603 -1.50 -42.16 -4.32
CA ALA A 603 -1.92 -41.26 -3.28
C ALA A 603 -1.49 -41.68 -1.88
N ALA A 604 -1.32 -42.97 -1.64
CA ALA A 604 -0.84 -43.52 -0.38
C ALA A 604 0.69 -43.50 -0.23
N LEU A 605 1.43 -43.03 -1.23
CA LEU A 605 2.89 -42.90 -1.14
C LEU A 605 3.27 -41.82 -0.10
N VAL A 606 3.96 -42.29 0.93
CA VAL A 606 4.43 -41.45 2.06
C VAL A 606 5.92 -41.28 1.94
N THR A 607 6.39 -40.03 2.07
CA THR A 607 7.81 -39.70 2.12
C THR A 607 8.32 -39.79 3.55
N ASP A 608 9.25 -40.68 3.85
CA ASP A 608 9.93 -40.71 5.16
C ASP A 608 10.92 -39.54 5.26
N VAL A 609 10.77 -38.73 6.28
CA VAL A 609 11.56 -37.51 6.52
C VAL A 609 12.04 -37.46 7.98
N LYS A 610 13.03 -36.63 8.25
CA LYS A 610 13.47 -36.28 9.61
C LYS A 610 12.77 -35.02 10.10
N THR A 611 12.62 -34.89 11.41
CA THR A 611 12.02 -33.68 11.98
C THR A 611 12.79 -32.40 11.58
N ARG A 612 14.11 -32.48 11.38
CA ARG A 612 14.93 -31.37 10.88
C ARG A 612 14.57 -30.93 9.46
N ASP A 613 14.06 -31.83 8.63
CA ASP A 613 13.67 -31.53 7.23
C ASP A 613 12.37 -30.72 7.16
N LEU A 614 11.62 -30.68 8.26
CA LEU A 614 10.36 -29.97 8.40
C LEU A 614 10.49 -28.72 9.30
N THR A 615 11.71 -28.36 9.74
CA THR A 615 11.96 -27.20 10.59
C THR A 615 12.16 -25.93 9.75
N GLY A 616 11.56 -24.83 10.17
CA GLY A 616 11.75 -23.50 9.57
C GLY A 616 10.53 -23.03 8.76
N GLY A 617 10.63 -21.82 8.24
CA GLY A 617 9.64 -21.17 7.39
C GLY A 617 10.01 -21.20 5.91
N MET A 618 9.43 -20.30 5.11
CA MET A 618 9.74 -20.12 3.69
C MET A 618 11.26 -20.07 3.44
N GLN A 619 11.70 -20.59 2.28
CA GLN A 619 13.10 -20.75 1.89
C GLN A 619 13.89 -21.78 2.74
N SER A 620 13.23 -22.51 3.64
CA SER A 620 13.83 -23.64 4.34
C SER A 620 13.76 -24.93 3.52
N ALA A 621 14.45 -25.99 3.99
CA ALA A 621 14.39 -27.30 3.36
C ALA A 621 12.95 -27.89 3.37
N ALA A 622 12.09 -27.43 4.27
CA ALA A 622 10.71 -27.88 4.39
C ALA A 622 9.81 -27.41 3.23
N GLU A 623 10.11 -26.25 2.62
CA GLU A 623 9.34 -25.71 1.49
C GLU A 623 9.19 -26.68 0.32
N ARG A 624 10.24 -27.44 0.02
CA ARG A 624 10.21 -28.47 -1.05
C ARG A 624 9.25 -29.62 -0.76
N LEU A 625 8.83 -29.79 0.50
CA LEU A 625 7.95 -30.86 0.97
C LEU A 625 6.51 -30.40 1.20
N GLU A 626 6.25 -29.12 1.08
CA GLU A 626 4.95 -28.52 1.30
C GLU A 626 3.85 -29.18 0.46
N ASN A 627 2.69 -29.40 1.07
CA ASN A 627 1.52 -30.11 0.52
C ASN A 627 1.76 -31.58 0.15
N LEU A 628 2.89 -32.17 0.56
CA LEU A 628 3.16 -33.60 0.40
C LEU A 628 2.78 -34.39 1.65
N LEU A 629 2.42 -35.65 1.44
CA LEU A 629 2.21 -36.62 2.54
C LEU A 629 3.57 -37.13 3.02
N CYS A 630 3.95 -36.68 4.22
CA CYS A 630 5.24 -37.02 4.84
C CYS A 630 5.04 -37.81 6.14
N ARG A 631 6.09 -38.52 6.57
CA ARG A 631 6.09 -39.30 7.79
C ARG A 631 7.40 -39.19 8.54
N VAL A 632 7.29 -38.94 9.84
CA VAL A 632 8.39 -39.01 10.79
C VAL A 632 8.26 -40.28 11.64
N LYS A 633 9.37 -40.92 11.94
CA LYS A 633 9.39 -42.19 12.70
C LYS A 633 10.22 -42.05 13.97
N THR A 634 9.83 -42.80 15.01
CA THR A 634 10.55 -42.89 16.29
C THR A 634 10.82 -41.50 16.87
N VAL A 635 9.75 -40.75 17.08
CA VAL A 635 9.80 -39.39 17.61
C VAL A 635 9.34 -39.33 19.06
N THR A 636 9.77 -38.29 19.77
CA THR A 636 9.34 -38.02 21.15
C THR A 636 8.59 -36.69 21.18
N ALA A 637 7.40 -36.67 21.77
CA ALA A 637 6.67 -35.45 22.08
C ALA A 637 7.49 -34.58 23.06
N ARG A 638 7.64 -33.28 22.78
CA ARG A 638 8.52 -32.39 23.55
C ARG A 638 7.77 -31.37 24.39
N ALA A 639 6.83 -30.65 23.80
CA ALA A 639 6.01 -29.69 24.52
C ALA A 639 4.71 -29.41 23.76
N THR A 640 3.67 -28.97 24.44
CA THR A 640 2.52 -28.30 23.82
C THR A 640 2.86 -26.82 23.57
N LEU A 641 2.35 -26.22 22.50
CA LEU A 641 2.55 -24.81 22.17
C LEU A 641 1.97 -23.86 23.21
N SER A 642 0.78 -24.17 23.74
CA SER A 642 0.17 -23.45 24.86
C SER A 642 -0.83 -24.35 25.59
N ALA A 643 -1.38 -23.85 26.71
CA ALA A 643 -2.43 -24.56 27.44
C ALA A 643 -3.77 -24.61 26.69
N THR A 644 -3.93 -23.78 25.67
CA THR A 644 -5.16 -23.62 24.85
C THR A 644 -4.96 -24.03 23.40
N ASP A 645 -3.79 -24.55 23.02
CA ASP A 645 -3.44 -24.96 21.68
C ASP A 645 -3.18 -26.46 21.69
N ASP A 646 -3.83 -27.23 20.86
CA ASP A 646 -3.75 -28.68 20.80
C ASP A 646 -2.60 -29.18 19.93
N ASP A 647 -1.92 -28.27 19.23
CA ASP A 647 -0.67 -28.52 18.55
C ASP A 647 0.45 -28.90 19.51
N PHE A 648 1.36 -29.74 19.07
CA PHE A 648 2.50 -30.19 19.88
C PHE A 648 3.78 -30.33 19.06
N TRP A 649 4.91 -30.26 19.74
CA TRP A 649 6.22 -30.44 19.12
C TRP A 649 6.72 -31.86 19.25
N VAL A 650 7.35 -32.37 18.20
CA VAL A 650 8.05 -33.66 18.19
C VAL A 650 9.46 -33.53 17.68
N SER A 651 10.34 -34.46 18.13
CA SER A 651 11.72 -34.56 17.66
C SER A 651 12.15 -36.02 17.58
N ASP A 652 12.89 -36.35 16.54
CA ASP A 652 13.64 -37.61 16.40
C ASP A 652 15.09 -37.46 16.89
N GLU A 653 15.43 -36.32 17.49
CA GLU A 653 16.76 -36.00 18.04
C GLU A 653 16.68 -35.70 19.54
N ALA A 654 17.84 -35.63 20.21
CA ALA A 654 17.94 -35.35 21.65
C ALA A 654 17.77 -33.87 22.00
N ALA A 655 16.76 -33.18 21.42
CA ALA A 655 16.47 -31.79 21.74
C ALA A 655 15.76 -31.66 23.09
N GLU A 656 16.24 -30.78 23.96
CA GLU A 656 15.65 -30.55 25.28
C GLU A 656 14.41 -29.64 25.24
N MET A 657 14.41 -28.64 24.38
CA MET A 657 13.29 -27.73 24.16
C MET A 657 13.07 -27.50 22.65
N CYS A 658 11.82 -27.48 22.22
CA CYS A 658 11.42 -27.19 20.84
C CYS A 658 10.77 -25.83 20.73
N THR A 659 11.20 -25.05 19.71
CA THR A 659 10.58 -23.80 19.27
C THR A 659 10.47 -23.83 17.74
N GLY A 660 9.76 -22.91 17.13
CA GLY A 660 9.57 -22.83 15.67
C GLY A 660 10.86 -22.79 14.83
N THR A 661 11.99 -22.46 15.46
CA THR A 661 13.30 -22.37 14.81
C THR A 661 14.33 -23.37 15.33
N THR A 662 13.95 -24.23 16.30
CA THR A 662 14.88 -25.22 16.86
C THR A 662 15.14 -26.32 15.84
N PRO A 663 16.38 -26.51 15.33
CA PRO A 663 16.69 -27.59 14.41
C PRO A 663 16.35 -28.95 15.03
N GLY A 664 15.75 -29.83 14.22
CA GLY A 664 15.35 -31.16 14.67
C GLY A 664 14.03 -31.23 15.44
N CYS A 665 13.28 -30.13 15.51
CA CYS A 665 11.92 -30.08 16.04
C CYS A 665 10.90 -29.80 14.94
N THR A 666 9.77 -30.52 14.96
CA THR A 666 8.66 -30.33 14.03
C THR A 666 7.37 -30.10 14.81
N ARG A 667 6.57 -29.12 14.38
CA ARG A 667 5.21 -28.91 14.87
C ARG A 667 4.29 -29.98 14.27
N VAL A 668 3.42 -30.53 15.08
CA VAL A 668 2.30 -31.38 14.63
C VAL A 668 1.04 -30.57 14.88
N SER A 669 0.30 -30.31 13.81
CA SER A 669 -0.92 -29.47 13.86
C SER A 669 -2.16 -30.35 13.67
N ASP A 670 -3.19 -30.12 14.49
CA ASP A 670 -4.48 -30.78 14.40
C ASP A 670 -5.45 -30.15 13.39
N PHE A 671 -5.03 -29.10 12.72
CA PHE A 671 -5.86 -28.30 11.79
C PHE A 671 -6.64 -29.15 10.77
N LEU A 672 -6.05 -30.19 10.20
CA LEU A 672 -6.72 -31.08 9.25
C LEU A 672 -7.63 -32.14 9.93
N LEU A 673 -7.46 -32.37 11.23
CA LEU A 673 -8.29 -33.29 12.00
C LEU A 673 -9.66 -32.69 12.32
N ASP A 674 -9.68 -31.49 12.91
CA ASP A 674 -10.92 -30.91 13.44
C ASP A 674 -11.07 -29.41 13.21
N GLY A 675 -10.11 -28.78 12.52
CA GLY A 675 -10.12 -27.36 12.20
C GLY A 675 -9.71 -26.49 13.37
N ASP A 676 -8.79 -26.94 14.20
CA ASP A 676 -8.16 -26.15 15.25
C ASP A 676 -9.15 -25.74 16.36
N LYS A 677 -9.93 -26.72 16.87
CA LYS A 677 -11.00 -26.45 17.84
C LYS A 677 -10.55 -26.33 19.28
N ASN A 678 -9.29 -26.63 19.59
CA ASN A 678 -8.78 -26.61 20.95
C ASN A 678 -9.62 -27.47 21.93
N ASP A 679 -10.01 -28.67 21.54
CA ASP A 679 -10.83 -29.57 22.34
C ASP A 679 -10.05 -30.61 23.14
N GLY A 680 -8.71 -30.53 23.09
CA GLY A 680 -7.78 -31.37 23.83
C GLY A 680 -7.30 -32.62 23.10
N SER A 681 -7.58 -32.75 21.79
CA SER A 681 -7.25 -33.94 20.99
C SER A 681 -6.44 -33.58 19.71
N PRO A 682 -5.26 -34.21 19.48
CA PRO A 682 -4.55 -35.16 20.30
C PRO A 682 -3.43 -34.52 21.13
N LYS A 683 -3.55 -34.47 22.44
CA LYS A 683 -2.48 -34.02 23.35
C LYS A 683 -1.58 -35.18 23.79
N TYR A 684 -0.28 -35.04 23.54
CA TYR A 684 0.72 -35.98 24.05
C TYR A 684 1.64 -35.25 25.05
N ALA A 685 1.75 -35.84 26.26
CA ALA A 685 2.64 -35.27 27.27
C ALA A 685 4.11 -35.29 26.81
N ALA A 686 4.88 -34.29 27.22
CA ALA A 686 6.31 -34.25 26.96
C ALA A 686 6.98 -35.56 27.45
N GLY A 687 7.83 -36.16 26.62
CA GLY A 687 8.46 -37.46 26.87
C GLY A 687 7.68 -38.66 26.30
N THR A 688 6.47 -38.49 25.79
CA THR A 688 5.75 -39.59 25.13
C THR A 688 6.48 -40.03 23.86
N ALA A 689 6.82 -41.30 23.78
CA ALA A 689 7.41 -41.91 22.57
C ALA A 689 6.29 -42.25 21.59
N LEU A 690 6.47 -41.90 20.34
CA LEU A 690 5.57 -42.20 19.24
C LEU A 690 6.34 -42.95 18.16
N THR A 691 5.76 -44.05 17.65
CA THR A 691 6.41 -44.90 16.65
C THR A 691 6.44 -44.26 15.29
N GLU A 692 5.35 -43.59 14.91
CA GLU A 692 5.29 -42.79 13.69
C GLU A 692 4.19 -41.73 13.75
N ILE A 693 4.39 -40.64 13.00
CA ILE A 693 3.37 -39.65 12.66
C ILE A 693 3.44 -39.41 11.16
N GLN A 694 2.32 -39.52 10.47
CA GLN A 694 2.21 -39.10 9.09
C GLN A 694 1.20 -37.97 8.94
N GLY A 695 1.37 -37.10 7.95
CA GLY A 695 0.47 -35.99 7.67
C GLY A 695 0.90 -35.20 6.47
N ILE A 696 0.08 -34.24 6.10
CA ILE A 696 0.42 -33.25 5.07
C ILE A 696 1.35 -32.21 5.69
N VAL A 697 2.42 -31.86 4.97
CA VAL A 697 3.26 -30.72 5.34
C VAL A 697 2.54 -29.44 4.94
N SER A 698 2.10 -28.64 5.90
CA SER A 698 1.37 -27.39 5.69
C SER A 698 2.13 -26.18 6.24
N GLY A 699 2.11 -25.07 5.52
CA GLY A 699 2.70 -23.79 5.96
C GLY A 699 1.64 -22.94 6.68
N PHE A 700 2.02 -22.32 7.80
CA PHE A 700 1.21 -21.31 8.48
C PHE A 700 2.10 -20.41 9.34
N ALA A 701 1.90 -19.08 9.25
CA ALA A 701 2.59 -18.10 10.08
C ALA A 701 4.13 -18.28 10.13
N ASN A 702 4.76 -18.38 8.97
CA ASN A 702 6.22 -18.53 8.82
C ASN A 702 6.80 -19.86 9.37
N GLN A 703 5.98 -20.89 9.51
CA GLN A 703 6.41 -22.19 9.98
C GLN A 703 5.72 -23.32 9.21
N TYR A 704 6.45 -24.43 9.02
CA TYR A 704 5.85 -25.65 8.51
C TYR A 704 5.45 -26.57 9.68
N ALA A 705 4.33 -27.25 9.50
CA ALA A 705 3.80 -28.26 10.41
C ALA A 705 3.50 -29.55 9.68
N LEU A 706 3.57 -30.66 10.37
CA LEU A 706 3.04 -31.92 9.91
C LEU A 706 1.59 -32.04 10.40
N SER A 707 0.64 -32.06 9.49
CA SER A 707 -0.80 -32.05 9.78
C SER A 707 -1.42 -33.43 9.48
N PRO A 708 -1.63 -34.28 10.52
CA PRO A 708 -2.36 -35.55 10.37
C PRO A 708 -3.78 -35.32 9.86
N MET A 709 -4.28 -36.22 9.04
CA MET A 709 -5.64 -36.17 8.49
C MET A 709 -6.63 -36.99 9.31
N THR A 710 -6.14 -37.96 10.05
CA THR A 710 -6.92 -38.84 10.94
C THR A 710 -6.13 -39.16 12.20
N LEU A 711 -6.83 -39.50 13.29
CA LEU A 711 -6.19 -39.93 14.54
C LEU A 711 -5.31 -41.18 14.39
N THR A 712 -5.59 -42.03 13.38
CA THR A 712 -4.78 -43.23 13.07
C THR A 712 -3.43 -42.89 12.39
N ASP A 713 -3.24 -41.64 11.97
CA ASP A 713 -1.98 -41.14 11.41
C ASP A 713 -0.91 -40.89 12.51
N ILE A 714 -1.31 -40.92 13.77
CA ILE A 714 -0.43 -40.81 14.94
C ILE A 714 -0.40 -42.16 15.67
N LYS A 715 0.77 -42.80 15.70
CA LYS A 715 0.93 -44.14 16.33
C LYS A 715 1.81 -44.02 17.58
N PRO A 716 1.26 -44.33 18.75
CA PRO A 716 2.04 -44.42 19.98
C PRO A 716 3.15 -45.46 19.95
#